data_b7cf568a36272023593c590d27cb8d1f
#
_entry.id   b7cf568a36272023593c590d27cb8d1f
#
_cell.length_a   1.000
_cell.length_b   1.000
_cell.length_c   1.000
_cell.angle_alpha   90.00
_cell.angle_beta   90.00
_cell.angle_gamma   90.00
#
_symmetry.space_group_name_H-M   'P 1'
#
loop_
_entity.id
_entity.type
_entity.pdbx_description
1 polymer ?
#
loop_
_entity_poly.entity_id
_entity_poly.type
_entity_poly.pdbx_seq_one_letter_code
_entity_poly.pdbx_strand_id
1 'polypeptide(L)'
;MIKMKNKRIRNIVTAIALIGASAAASAQTEADPDSLSAWRSVPQTTVSDGHLLGAVSSVEGDALIDPYNTNLANTLFGMVPGLFVSQANGEPGADDASLWGRGVGTFGSGRSLQIVIDGFPSTIDFFNQLSPYEIEKIELLKDAAATAIYGNRAANGVLIVTTKRGTDRPLKIDFGVRCGFQKAIRMPEYLGAYDYASLYNEALANEGKAPLYDKNALEAYRTGSNPLLYPDVDWTSEMMRSLSPVANYHLTARGGSQTVKYFVLFNGVNNTGLFKNPETAAEYGKKYRHSRYNFRTNVDVRLTPRLTAGLIIGGSVEDKYTPGTSESAWNLIDCMSSVPSNAFPVFAAEGMPGGNSMYANPLAELTERGYISYNGRTAQAAIRLTEDLGFITKGLSLSAGINFNSWFRSYSNKTRNYARYEIAKDDSGETVYNMTGEDTALSGDESSSSQWRNLAVEATLAYDRTFGKHHVSAMGRFCFDDSTTSSGSLPYRNLGFAFAVNYTYGGRYMAEFTSGYYGNDNFPPYARYGFFPAGAIGWVISNEEFLRGNGIVNLLKFRASCGLVGNADIGGSRFMYNQYWKYGGSYFFGTSNSGMDTYVEDRLANPDVTWEKDLKVNVGIDVRLLNCLSFSADWFMNRRIDILTKPYDVVPAWLGVSMPDLNIGKVDNTGVELTLGYSGLAADWRWSARGIFSYAHNKVIYNAEAPQEYSYRLGTGHIVDQPFRLEAIGFFRNHEDIDNSPKQIFGDVVPGDIKYRDQNGDGIINQDDFVPVGFTSTPEMNLGLDLGAGWRGFDIRLNFHGAFNRTVYLEGRPYQAFQNNGTVSSFALGRWTPETADTATYPRLALTGNRNNYQSSTFWTRNGNFLKLRNLQFGYTFRDSALKRARIEDIKLYLNVSNVFSLDCMDGWADPECLYGYPAVRIMSLGFNVRF
;
A
#
# COMPACT_ATOMS: atom_id res chain seq x y z
N MET A 1 10.90 30.14 0.68
CA MET A 1 9.51 29.64 0.53
C MET A 1 9.26 28.34 1.32
N ILE A 2 10.14 27.36 1.30
CA ILE A 2 10.03 26.07 2.02
C ILE A 2 9.88 26.26 3.54
N LYS A 3 10.63 27.15 4.17
CA LYS A 3 10.50 27.47 5.62
C LYS A 3 9.14 28.05 6.03
N MET A 4 8.45 28.77 5.13
CA MET A 4 7.14 29.36 5.43
C MET A 4 5.98 28.37 5.31
N LYS A 5 6.02 27.42 4.34
CA LYS A 5 4.98 26.37 4.21
C LYS A 5 5.05 25.37 5.36
N ASN A 6 6.26 24.95 5.76
CA ASN A 6 6.44 24.08 6.94
C ASN A 6 5.92 24.76 8.24
N LYS A 7 6.00 26.09 8.34
CA LYS A 7 5.45 26.85 9.45
C LYS A 7 3.92 26.83 9.47
N ARG A 8 3.25 26.84 8.30
CA ARG A 8 1.78 26.74 8.20
C ARG A 8 1.28 25.34 8.60
N ILE A 9 1.90 24.29 8.11
CA ILE A 9 1.55 22.91 8.48
C ILE A 9 1.78 22.69 9.97
N ARG A 10 2.91 23.14 10.52
CA ARG A 10 3.19 23.05 11.96
C ARG A 10 2.18 23.81 12.81
N ASN A 11 1.73 24.99 12.37
CA ASN A 11 0.73 25.79 13.09
C ASN A 11 -0.67 25.15 13.04
N ILE A 12 -1.03 24.47 11.95
CA ILE A 12 -2.30 23.74 11.82
C ILE A 12 -2.30 22.51 12.73
N VAL A 13 -1.20 21.74 12.76
CA VAL A 13 -1.04 20.60 13.67
C VAL A 13 -1.10 21.04 15.13
N THR A 14 -0.47 22.17 15.45
CA THR A 14 -0.53 22.75 16.80
C THR A 14 -1.92 23.27 17.15
N ALA A 15 -2.66 23.84 16.21
CA ALA A 15 -4.03 24.32 16.41
C ALA A 15 -5.02 23.16 16.62
N ILE A 16 -4.86 22.06 15.87
CA ILE A 16 -5.67 20.84 16.03
C ILE A 16 -5.40 20.20 17.41
N ALA A 17 -4.14 20.17 17.84
CA ALA A 17 -3.77 19.68 19.17
C ALA A 17 -4.34 20.56 20.31
N LEU A 18 -4.42 21.88 20.12
CA LEU A 18 -4.99 22.84 21.09
C LEU A 18 -6.52 22.78 21.15
N ILE A 19 -7.20 22.53 20.04
CA ILE A 19 -8.67 22.37 20.02
C ILE A 19 -9.08 21.09 20.75
N GLY A 20 -8.31 20.00 20.64
CA GLY A 20 -8.50 18.77 21.42
C GLY A 20 -8.36 19.00 22.92
N ALA A 21 -7.46 19.88 23.35
CA ALA A 21 -7.19 20.14 24.76
C ALA A 21 -8.25 21.04 25.44
N SER A 22 -8.92 21.94 24.72
CA SER A 22 -9.92 22.84 25.28
C SER A 22 -11.32 22.21 25.44
N ALA A 23 -11.61 21.15 24.71
CA ALA A 23 -12.89 20.41 24.79
C ALA A 23 -12.98 19.46 26.01
N ALA A 24 -11.85 19.16 26.65
CA ALA A 24 -11.76 18.19 27.74
C ALA A 24 -12.30 18.68 29.12
N ALA A 25 -12.65 19.95 29.25
CA ALA A 25 -12.90 20.55 30.57
C ALA A 25 -14.35 20.47 31.11
N SER A 26 -15.32 19.87 30.39
CA SER A 26 -16.74 20.01 30.77
C SER A 26 -17.65 18.78 30.67
N ALA A 27 -17.15 17.54 30.77
CA ALA A 27 -18.01 16.37 30.68
C ALA A 27 -17.84 15.41 31.86
N GLN A 28 -18.74 15.53 32.85
CA GLN A 28 -19.06 14.42 33.77
C GLN A 28 -20.30 13.72 33.22
N THR A 29 -20.18 12.44 32.81
CA THR A 29 -21.32 11.56 32.52
C THR A 29 -20.95 10.12 32.74
N GLU A 30 -21.87 9.37 33.34
CA GLU A 30 -21.78 7.92 33.49
C GLU A 30 -21.69 7.26 32.12
N ALA A 31 -20.57 6.62 31.85
CA ALA A 31 -20.39 5.77 30.68
C ALA A 31 -20.87 4.36 31.01
N ASP A 32 -21.59 3.74 30.09
CA ASP A 32 -22.02 2.36 30.16
C ASP A 32 -20.81 1.44 30.39
N PRO A 33 -20.74 0.68 31.48
CA PRO A 33 -19.59 -0.18 31.79
C PRO A 33 -19.29 -1.23 30.72
N ASP A 34 -20.30 -1.65 29.94
CA ASP A 34 -20.14 -2.64 28.88
C ASP A 34 -19.50 -2.09 27.58
N SER A 35 -19.46 -0.77 27.40
CA SER A 35 -18.79 -0.15 26.24
C SER A 35 -17.29 0.03 26.41
N LEU A 36 -16.75 -0.23 27.59
CA LEU A 36 -15.36 0.03 27.97
C LEU A 36 -14.50 -1.24 28.11
N SER A 37 -15.11 -2.41 28.10
CA SER A 37 -14.41 -3.71 28.09
C SER A 37 -14.15 -4.17 26.64
N ALA A 38 -13.25 -3.49 25.92
CA ALA A 38 -12.74 -4.05 24.67
C ALA A 38 -11.91 -5.28 24.99
N TRP A 39 -12.49 -6.46 24.74
CA TRP A 39 -11.77 -7.73 24.79
C TRP A 39 -10.92 -7.84 23.54
N ARG A 40 -9.61 -7.97 23.70
CA ARG A 40 -8.69 -8.23 22.60
C ARG A 40 -8.41 -9.72 22.52
N SER A 41 -8.59 -10.31 21.36
CA SER A 41 -8.22 -11.69 21.13
C SER A 41 -6.72 -11.77 20.80
N VAL A 42 -5.93 -12.09 21.80
CA VAL A 42 -4.68 -12.81 21.54
C VAL A 42 -5.09 -14.23 21.17
N PRO A 43 -4.39 -14.97 20.25
CA PRO A 43 -4.93 -16.18 19.64
C PRO A 43 -5.59 -17.09 20.66
N GLN A 44 -6.90 -17.24 20.52
CA GLN A 44 -7.80 -18.12 21.25
C GLN A 44 -7.99 -17.89 22.77
N THR A 45 -7.41 -16.83 23.33
CA THR A 45 -7.76 -16.36 24.67
C THR A 45 -8.24 -14.92 24.58
N THR A 46 -9.45 -14.65 25.01
CA THR A 46 -9.95 -13.28 25.21
C THR A 46 -9.30 -12.72 26.47
N VAL A 47 -8.31 -11.88 26.32
CA VAL A 47 -7.66 -11.17 27.43
C VAL A 47 -8.22 -9.76 27.50
N SER A 48 -8.67 -9.30 28.68
CA SER A 48 -9.10 -7.92 28.85
C SER A 48 -7.93 -6.95 28.58
N ASP A 49 -8.22 -5.76 28.06
CA ASP A 49 -7.21 -4.71 27.81
C ASP A 49 -6.30 -4.46 29.03
N GLY A 50 -6.85 -4.59 30.25
CA GLY A 50 -6.10 -4.45 31.48
C GLY A 50 -5.01 -5.50 31.67
N HIS A 51 -5.16 -6.69 31.09
CA HIS A 51 -4.24 -7.83 31.26
C HIS A 51 -3.32 -8.10 30.07
N LEU A 52 -3.52 -7.43 28.95
CA LEU A 52 -2.69 -7.60 27.77
C LEU A 52 -1.30 -6.96 27.98
N LEU A 53 -0.23 -7.73 27.81
CA LEU A 53 1.15 -7.27 27.96
C LEU A 53 1.81 -6.91 26.64
N GLY A 54 1.47 -7.61 25.57
CA GLY A 54 2.00 -7.35 24.24
C GLY A 54 1.58 -5.98 23.67
N ALA A 55 2.41 -5.42 22.81
CA ALA A 55 2.09 -4.21 22.07
C ALA A 55 1.12 -4.52 20.91
N VAL A 56 -0.17 -4.32 21.13
CA VAL A 56 -1.24 -4.59 20.16
C VAL A 56 -2.04 -3.33 19.89
N SER A 57 -2.30 -3.06 18.62
CA SER A 57 -3.19 -1.98 18.18
C SER A 57 -4.38 -2.56 17.45
N SER A 58 -5.57 -1.97 17.60
CA SER A 58 -6.79 -2.49 17.00
C SER A 58 -7.67 -1.41 16.40
N VAL A 59 -8.48 -1.82 15.43
CA VAL A 59 -9.57 -1.04 14.84
C VAL A 59 -10.78 -1.95 14.67
N GLU A 60 -11.95 -1.45 15.05
CA GLU A 60 -13.22 -2.16 14.88
C GLU A 60 -13.70 -2.10 13.44
N GLY A 61 -14.32 -3.17 12.95
CA GLY A 61 -14.77 -3.30 11.57
C GLY A 61 -15.78 -2.22 11.14
N ASP A 62 -16.63 -1.77 12.04
CA ASP A 62 -17.60 -0.72 11.74
C ASP A 62 -16.93 0.64 11.41
N ALA A 63 -15.72 0.87 11.89
CA ALA A 63 -14.93 2.04 11.54
C ALA A 63 -14.40 2.01 10.09
N LEU A 64 -14.32 0.84 9.47
CA LEU A 64 -13.78 0.61 8.14
C LEU A 64 -14.82 0.74 7.02
N ILE A 65 -16.12 0.82 7.37
CA ILE A 65 -17.23 0.83 6.40
C ILE A 65 -17.40 2.19 5.72
N ASP A 66 -17.08 3.27 6.43
CA ASP A 66 -17.36 4.63 5.97
C ASP A 66 -16.67 5.00 4.65
N PRO A 67 -15.35 4.79 4.44
CA PRO A 67 -14.72 5.12 3.17
C PRO A 67 -15.18 4.16 2.05
N TYR A 68 -15.44 4.72 0.85
CA TYR A 68 -15.60 3.89 -0.34
C TYR A 68 -14.22 3.44 -0.80
N ASN A 69 -13.98 2.14 -0.81
CA ASN A 69 -12.73 1.56 -1.29
C ASN A 69 -13.00 0.25 -2.03
N THR A 70 -12.16 -0.06 -3.00
CA THR A 70 -12.14 -1.32 -3.71
C THR A 70 -11.35 -2.38 -2.95
N ASN A 71 -10.30 -1.99 -2.23
CA ASN A 71 -9.42 -2.87 -1.45
C ASN A 71 -9.47 -2.55 0.04
N LEU A 72 -9.43 -3.59 0.89
CA LEU A 72 -9.56 -3.42 2.34
C LEU A 72 -8.39 -2.63 2.94
N ALA A 73 -7.16 -2.79 2.44
CA ALA A 73 -6.00 -2.03 2.92
C ALA A 73 -6.23 -0.51 2.87
N ASN A 74 -6.97 -0.03 1.87
CA ASN A 74 -7.27 1.39 1.69
C ASN A 74 -8.22 1.97 2.75
N THR A 75 -8.81 1.14 3.60
CA THR A 75 -9.62 1.60 4.74
C THR A 75 -8.77 1.92 5.98
N LEU A 76 -7.49 1.53 6.00
CA LEU A 76 -6.63 1.57 7.17
C LEU A 76 -5.81 2.86 7.32
N PHE A 77 -5.92 3.82 6.39
CA PHE A 77 -5.17 5.08 6.45
C PHE A 77 -5.38 5.83 7.77
N GLY A 78 -4.31 5.95 8.57
CA GLY A 78 -4.35 6.65 9.84
C GLY A 78 -5.28 6.02 10.89
N MET A 79 -5.62 4.72 10.77
CA MET A 79 -6.57 4.05 11.67
C MET A 79 -5.88 3.18 12.73
N VAL A 80 -4.70 2.63 12.45
CA VAL A 80 -4.02 1.67 13.33
C VAL A 80 -2.65 2.20 13.74
N PRO A 81 -2.39 2.45 15.04
CA PRO A 81 -1.09 2.87 15.53
C PRO A 81 0.01 1.84 15.21
N GLY A 82 1.14 2.31 14.65
CA GLY A 82 2.24 1.48 14.22
C GLY A 82 2.08 0.85 12.83
N LEU A 83 0.94 1.05 12.16
CA LEU A 83 0.73 0.64 10.77
C LEU A 83 0.98 1.82 9.83
N PHE A 84 1.93 1.69 8.94
CA PHE A 84 2.21 2.64 7.87
C PHE A 84 1.51 2.17 6.61
N VAL A 85 0.78 3.08 5.96
CA VAL A 85 -0.07 2.79 4.80
C VAL A 85 0.22 3.80 3.70
N SER A 86 0.49 3.35 2.49
CA SER A 86 0.73 4.22 1.33
C SER A 86 0.14 3.61 0.06
N GLN A 87 -0.57 4.42 -0.71
CA GLN A 87 -1.20 4.03 -1.96
C GLN A 87 -0.44 4.65 -3.15
N ALA A 88 0.10 3.82 -4.04
CA ALA A 88 0.86 4.31 -5.19
C ALA A 88 0.05 4.36 -6.49
N ASN A 89 -1.14 3.76 -6.54
CA ASN A 89 -1.97 3.65 -7.72
C ASN A 89 -3.44 3.85 -7.38
N GLY A 90 -4.20 4.54 -8.25
CA GLY A 90 -5.64 4.74 -8.11
C GLY A 90 -6.49 3.86 -9.02
N GLU A 91 -5.88 2.94 -9.79
CA GLU A 91 -6.57 2.08 -10.75
C GLU A 91 -7.52 1.10 -10.06
N PRO A 92 -8.81 1.07 -10.42
CA PRO A 92 -9.77 0.15 -9.81
C PRO A 92 -9.33 -1.31 -9.89
N GLY A 93 -9.27 -1.98 -8.72
CA GLY A 93 -8.81 -3.36 -8.59
C GLY A 93 -7.28 -3.56 -8.66
N ALA A 94 -6.51 -2.47 -8.74
CA ALA A 94 -5.06 -2.44 -8.59
C ALA A 94 -4.61 -1.23 -7.74
N ASP A 95 -5.52 -0.72 -6.91
CA ASP A 95 -5.36 0.46 -6.05
C ASP A 95 -4.97 0.08 -4.61
N ASP A 96 -4.51 -1.12 -4.38
CA ASP A 96 -4.16 -1.62 -3.07
C ASP A 96 -2.99 -0.85 -2.43
N ALA A 97 -3.20 -0.47 -1.17
CA ALA A 97 -2.17 0.19 -0.38
C ALA A 97 -1.15 -0.81 0.15
N SER A 98 0.11 -0.42 0.14
CA SER A 98 1.19 -1.13 0.82
C SER A 98 1.12 -0.91 2.32
N LEU A 99 1.38 -1.96 3.10
CA LEU A 99 1.29 -1.98 4.55
C LEU A 99 2.63 -2.35 5.18
N TRP A 100 3.09 -1.57 6.17
CA TRP A 100 4.30 -1.86 6.95
C TRP A 100 4.02 -1.72 8.45
N GLY A 101 4.43 -2.71 9.22
CA GLY A 101 4.38 -2.67 10.69
C GLY A 101 5.63 -1.98 11.25
N ARG A 102 5.48 -0.83 11.90
CA ARG A 102 6.61 -0.06 12.45
C ARG A 102 7.65 0.36 11.40
N GLY A 103 7.19 0.65 10.17
CA GLY A 103 8.06 1.04 9.06
C GLY A 103 8.85 -0.13 8.45
N VAL A 104 9.96 0.19 7.77
CA VAL A 104 10.84 -0.78 7.12
C VAL A 104 11.92 -1.22 8.10
N GLY A 105 11.95 -2.51 8.46
CA GLY A 105 12.89 -3.07 9.45
C GLY A 105 13.98 -3.95 8.86
N THR A 106 14.03 -4.15 7.54
CA THR A 106 15.00 -5.01 6.85
C THR A 106 15.23 -4.52 5.42
N PHE A 107 16.41 -4.74 4.89
CA PHE A 107 16.68 -4.62 3.46
C PHE A 107 16.51 -5.94 2.70
N GLY A 108 16.28 -7.05 3.42
CA GLY A 108 15.94 -8.34 2.83
C GLY A 108 14.60 -8.32 2.07
N SER A 109 14.30 -9.39 1.36
CA SER A 109 13.09 -9.54 0.53
C SER A 109 11.80 -9.67 1.36
N GLY A 110 11.88 -10.24 2.55
CA GLY A 110 10.74 -10.51 3.43
C GLY A 110 10.30 -9.30 4.26
N ARG A 111 9.75 -8.25 3.62
CA ARG A 111 9.28 -7.00 4.28
C ARG A 111 7.82 -7.01 4.67
N SER A 112 7.03 -7.97 4.19
CA SER A 112 5.58 -8.00 4.35
C SER A 112 5.15 -8.40 5.76
N LEU A 113 4.01 -7.86 6.20
CA LEU A 113 3.32 -8.33 7.40
C LEU A 113 2.83 -9.78 7.23
N GLN A 114 2.85 -10.55 8.30
CA GLN A 114 2.12 -11.81 8.37
C GLN A 114 0.62 -11.51 8.47
N ILE A 115 -0.16 -12.01 7.53
CA ILE A 115 -1.64 -11.91 7.59
C ILE A 115 -2.21 -13.18 8.19
N VAL A 116 -3.15 -13.00 9.14
CA VAL A 116 -3.89 -14.10 9.77
C VAL A 116 -5.37 -13.76 9.75
N ILE A 117 -6.20 -14.60 9.11
CA ILE A 117 -7.65 -14.40 9.01
C ILE A 117 -8.35 -15.53 9.77
N ASP A 118 -9.15 -15.18 10.76
CA ASP A 118 -9.87 -16.11 11.64
C ASP A 118 -8.98 -17.20 12.28
N GLY A 119 -7.69 -16.83 12.56
CA GLY A 119 -6.68 -17.68 13.17
C GLY A 119 -5.77 -18.41 12.18
N PHE A 120 -6.07 -18.44 10.90
CA PHE A 120 -5.30 -19.14 9.88
C PHE A 120 -4.41 -18.22 9.04
N PRO A 121 -3.18 -18.66 8.66
CA PRO A 121 -2.31 -17.89 7.77
C PRO A 121 -2.97 -17.57 6.43
N SER A 122 -2.72 -16.37 5.91
CA SER A 122 -3.25 -15.89 4.63
C SER A 122 -2.25 -14.96 3.93
N THR A 123 -2.65 -14.38 2.79
CA THR A 123 -1.85 -13.43 2.01
C THR A 123 -2.45 -12.03 2.03
N ILE A 124 -1.64 -11.02 1.68
CA ILE A 124 -2.11 -9.64 1.53
C ILE A 124 -3.15 -9.52 0.42
N ASP A 125 -2.98 -10.27 -0.68
CA ASP A 125 -3.95 -10.26 -1.79
C ASP A 125 -5.32 -10.78 -1.34
N PHE A 126 -5.34 -11.85 -0.54
CA PHE A 126 -6.58 -12.37 0.01
C PHE A 126 -7.23 -11.40 1.01
N PHE A 127 -6.41 -10.72 1.82
CA PHE A 127 -6.85 -9.67 2.73
C PHE A 127 -7.50 -8.51 1.99
N ASN A 128 -6.89 -8.03 0.89
CA ASN A 128 -7.39 -6.92 0.10
C ASN A 128 -8.75 -7.19 -0.55
N GLN A 129 -9.07 -8.46 -0.78
CA GLN A 129 -10.34 -8.86 -1.37
C GLN A 129 -11.49 -8.99 -0.36
N LEU A 130 -11.21 -8.94 0.96
CA LEU A 130 -12.25 -8.95 1.96
C LEU A 130 -13.11 -7.68 1.90
N SER A 131 -14.39 -7.84 2.23
CA SER A 131 -15.31 -6.70 2.37
C SER A 131 -15.20 -6.07 3.75
N PRO A 132 -15.18 -4.74 3.92
CA PRO A 132 -15.28 -4.10 5.23
C PRO A 132 -16.50 -4.56 6.05
N TYR A 133 -17.59 -4.92 5.39
CA TYR A 133 -18.83 -5.36 6.05
C TYR A 133 -18.73 -6.72 6.75
N GLU A 134 -17.73 -7.55 6.39
CA GLU A 134 -17.52 -8.85 7.05
C GLU A 134 -16.55 -8.79 8.23
N ILE A 135 -15.87 -7.66 8.43
CA ILE A 135 -14.85 -7.50 9.45
C ILE A 135 -15.49 -7.13 10.79
N GLU A 136 -15.18 -7.91 11.82
CA GLU A 136 -15.47 -7.54 13.21
C GLU A 136 -14.38 -6.64 13.75
N LYS A 137 -13.09 -7.01 13.51
CA LYS A 137 -11.93 -6.35 14.07
C LYS A 137 -10.65 -6.64 13.29
N ILE A 138 -9.75 -5.67 13.21
CA ILE A 138 -8.37 -5.85 12.75
C ILE A 138 -7.43 -5.48 13.89
N GLU A 139 -6.43 -6.33 14.14
CA GLU A 139 -5.42 -6.16 15.18
C GLU A 139 -4.02 -6.28 14.59
N LEU A 140 -3.13 -5.35 14.96
CA LEU A 140 -1.71 -5.39 14.62
C LEU A 140 -0.90 -5.76 15.84
N LEU A 141 -0.26 -6.93 15.82
CA LEU A 141 0.69 -7.39 16.82
C LEU A 141 2.09 -6.91 16.44
N LYS A 142 2.83 -6.28 17.36
CA LYS A 142 4.02 -5.51 17.01
C LYS A 142 5.30 -5.99 17.70
N ASP A 143 5.20 -6.40 18.97
CA ASP A 143 6.36 -6.82 19.78
C ASP A 143 6.56 -8.35 19.77
N ALA A 144 7.64 -8.81 20.36
CA ALA A 144 8.00 -10.23 20.38
C ALA A 144 7.00 -11.06 21.21
N ALA A 145 6.51 -10.56 22.34
CA ALA A 145 5.59 -11.30 23.21
C ALA A 145 4.28 -11.65 22.47
N ALA A 146 3.76 -10.72 21.69
CA ALA A 146 2.54 -10.94 20.90
C ALA A 146 2.79 -11.75 19.61
N THR A 147 3.98 -11.66 18.99
CA THR A 147 4.22 -12.21 17.65
C THR A 147 4.95 -13.55 17.63
N ALA A 148 5.70 -13.93 18.68
CA ALA A 148 6.47 -15.19 18.71
C ALA A 148 5.63 -16.45 18.46
N ILE A 149 4.37 -16.43 18.81
CA ILE A 149 3.42 -17.53 18.61
C ILE A 149 2.93 -17.71 17.17
N TYR A 150 3.30 -16.80 16.25
CA TYR A 150 2.95 -16.86 14.82
C TYR A 150 4.13 -17.25 13.90
N GLY A 151 5.33 -17.34 14.41
CA GLY A 151 6.52 -18.00 13.87
C GLY A 151 7.15 -17.38 12.66
N ASN A 152 6.98 -17.99 11.49
CA ASN A 152 7.86 -17.86 10.32
C ASN A 152 8.02 -16.48 9.70
N ARG A 153 7.07 -15.57 9.86
CA ARG A 153 7.06 -14.24 9.24
C ARG A 153 6.71 -13.15 10.25
N ALA A 154 6.73 -13.49 11.53
CA ALA A 154 6.31 -12.62 12.62
C ALA A 154 7.23 -11.42 12.87
N ALA A 155 8.41 -11.43 12.29
CA ALA A 155 9.40 -10.38 12.49
C ALA A 155 8.93 -8.99 12.05
N ASN A 156 8.14 -8.87 10.97
CA ASN A 156 7.60 -7.59 10.52
C ASN A 156 6.27 -7.18 11.20
N GLY A 157 5.79 -7.99 12.16
CA GLY A 157 4.48 -7.86 12.79
C GLY A 157 3.43 -8.77 12.16
N VAL A 158 2.32 -8.95 12.88
CA VAL A 158 1.21 -9.81 12.47
C VAL A 158 -0.07 -9.00 12.43
N LEU A 159 -0.76 -9.01 11.29
CA LEU A 159 -2.08 -8.41 11.12
C LEU A 159 -3.14 -9.50 11.24
N ILE A 160 -3.90 -9.45 12.33
CA ILE A 160 -4.99 -10.39 12.60
C ILE A 160 -6.30 -9.76 12.13
N VAL A 161 -7.05 -10.50 11.36
CA VAL A 161 -8.38 -10.14 10.90
C VAL A 161 -9.38 -11.13 11.49
N THR A 162 -10.32 -10.60 12.25
CA THR A 162 -11.44 -11.38 12.80
C THR A 162 -12.70 -11.01 12.03
N THR A 163 -13.37 -12.01 11.45
CA THR A 163 -14.62 -11.79 10.72
C THR A 163 -15.83 -11.89 11.65
N LYS A 164 -16.93 -11.19 11.27
CA LYS A 164 -18.18 -11.16 12.03
C LYS A 164 -18.75 -12.56 12.21
N ARG A 165 -19.16 -12.88 13.44
CA ARG A 165 -19.81 -14.14 13.83
C ARG A 165 -21.28 -13.89 14.17
N GLY A 166 -22.07 -14.96 14.22
CA GLY A 166 -23.42 -14.94 14.72
C GLY A 166 -23.50 -14.54 16.20
N THR A 167 -24.64 -14.05 16.63
CA THR A 167 -24.92 -13.65 18.02
C THR A 167 -26.12 -14.39 18.57
N ASP A 168 -26.20 -14.57 19.90
CA ASP A 168 -27.38 -15.09 20.57
C ASP A 168 -28.46 -13.98 20.71
N ARG A 169 -28.95 -13.52 19.57
CA ARG A 169 -29.96 -12.47 19.44
C ARG A 169 -30.89 -12.78 18.26
N PRO A 170 -32.11 -12.23 18.23
CA PRO A 170 -32.98 -12.27 17.07
C PRO A 170 -32.26 -11.86 15.78
N LEU A 171 -32.71 -12.36 14.65
CA LEU A 171 -32.22 -12.02 13.34
C LEU A 171 -32.25 -10.49 13.12
N LYS A 172 -31.09 -9.94 12.76
CA LYS A 172 -30.96 -8.59 12.22
C LYS A 172 -30.50 -8.65 10.78
N ILE A 173 -31.18 -7.90 9.93
CA ILE A 173 -30.83 -7.75 8.51
C ILE A 173 -30.41 -6.30 8.30
N ASP A 174 -29.26 -6.10 7.68
CA ASP A 174 -28.75 -4.79 7.28
C ASP A 174 -28.58 -4.78 5.76
N PHE A 175 -29.31 -3.89 5.09
CA PHE A 175 -29.24 -3.70 3.65
C PHE A 175 -28.84 -2.29 3.34
N GLY A 176 -27.83 -2.11 2.48
CA GLY A 176 -27.39 -0.79 2.07
C GLY A 176 -26.96 -0.72 0.63
N VAL A 177 -27.16 0.48 0.09
CA VAL A 177 -26.74 0.86 -1.27
C VAL A 177 -26.04 2.21 -1.17
N ARG A 178 -24.90 2.31 -1.84
CA ARG A 178 -24.11 3.54 -1.97
C ARG A 178 -23.79 3.75 -3.44
N CYS A 179 -24.20 4.88 -3.99
CA CYS A 179 -23.92 5.28 -5.36
C CYS A 179 -23.23 6.63 -5.38
N GLY A 180 -22.31 6.83 -6.30
CA GLY A 180 -21.56 8.07 -6.36
C GLY A 180 -20.76 8.22 -7.64
N PHE A 181 -19.93 9.24 -7.65
CA PHE A 181 -19.03 9.57 -8.74
C PHE A 181 -17.61 9.75 -8.23
N GLN A 182 -16.67 9.36 -9.05
CA GLN A 182 -15.23 9.56 -8.82
C GLN A 182 -14.65 10.56 -9.83
N LYS A 183 -13.63 11.28 -9.40
CA LYS A 183 -12.86 12.26 -10.18
C LYS A 183 -11.38 12.15 -9.84
N ALA A 184 -10.49 12.30 -10.84
CA ALA A 184 -9.06 12.44 -10.60
C ALA A 184 -8.77 13.62 -9.67
N ILE A 185 -7.89 13.44 -8.69
CA ILE A 185 -7.48 14.52 -7.76
C ILE A 185 -6.53 15.48 -8.46
N ARG A 186 -5.50 14.92 -9.11
CA ARG A 186 -4.46 15.69 -9.79
C ARG A 186 -3.93 14.87 -10.96
N MET A 187 -3.72 15.53 -12.08
CA MET A 187 -3.06 14.99 -13.26
C MET A 187 -2.07 16.03 -13.79
N PRO A 188 -1.00 15.62 -14.49
CA PRO A 188 -0.15 16.55 -15.22
C PRO A 188 -0.96 17.33 -16.26
N GLU A 189 -0.71 18.61 -16.37
CA GLU A 189 -1.29 19.47 -17.39
C GLU A 189 -0.30 19.55 -18.56
N TYR A 190 -0.68 19.02 -19.71
CA TYR A 190 0.15 19.06 -20.92
C TYR A 190 -0.14 20.28 -21.75
N LEU A 191 0.88 20.78 -22.44
CA LEU A 191 0.77 21.99 -23.24
C LEU A 191 0.01 21.74 -24.56
N GLY A 192 -0.74 22.73 -25.00
CA GLY A 192 -1.38 22.75 -26.32
C GLY A 192 -0.35 22.91 -27.46
N ALA A 193 -0.83 22.76 -28.69
CA ALA A 193 0.00 22.72 -29.89
C ALA A 193 0.87 23.96 -30.12
N TYR A 194 0.35 25.15 -29.85
CA TYR A 194 1.11 26.40 -30.01
C TYR A 194 2.29 26.50 -29.06
N ASP A 195 2.04 26.23 -27.76
CA ASP A 195 3.10 26.30 -26.75
C ASP A 195 4.11 25.18 -26.98
N TYR A 196 3.65 23.95 -27.27
CA TYR A 196 4.55 22.85 -27.59
C TYR A 196 5.46 23.18 -28.78
N ALA A 197 4.90 23.64 -29.91
CA ALA A 197 5.68 23.95 -31.11
C ALA A 197 6.67 25.13 -30.89
N SER A 198 6.25 26.13 -30.11
CA SER A 198 7.08 27.24 -29.71
C SER A 198 8.28 26.81 -28.87
N LEU A 199 8.04 25.97 -27.84
CA LEU A 199 9.09 25.45 -26.99
C LEU A 199 9.99 24.44 -27.71
N TYR A 200 9.43 23.70 -28.68
CA TYR A 200 10.21 22.79 -29.53
C TYR A 200 11.21 23.58 -30.40
N ASN A 201 10.75 24.65 -31.03
CA ASN A 201 11.64 25.55 -31.79
C ASN A 201 12.71 26.21 -30.90
N GLU A 202 12.36 26.60 -29.68
CA GLU A 202 13.30 27.09 -28.67
C GLU A 202 14.38 26.06 -28.34
N ALA A 203 13.94 24.80 -28.09
CA ALA A 203 14.87 23.71 -27.82
C ALA A 203 15.81 23.43 -28.99
N LEU A 204 15.33 23.51 -30.26
CA LEU A 204 16.17 23.46 -31.47
C LEU A 204 17.17 24.59 -31.52
N ALA A 205 16.72 25.81 -31.24
CA ALA A 205 17.61 26.99 -31.21
C ALA A 205 18.70 26.83 -30.13
N ASN A 206 18.38 26.30 -28.96
CA ASN A 206 19.32 25.99 -27.89
C ASN A 206 20.36 24.93 -28.30
N GLU A 207 20.06 24.11 -29.29
CA GLU A 207 20.97 23.13 -29.89
C GLU A 207 21.63 23.64 -31.20
N GLY A 208 21.44 24.91 -31.56
CA GLY A 208 22.02 25.51 -32.80
C GLY A 208 21.38 24.99 -34.09
N LYS A 209 20.16 24.44 -34.01
CA LYS A 209 19.41 23.88 -35.14
C LYS A 209 18.35 24.88 -35.66
N ALA A 210 17.98 24.72 -36.93
CA ALA A 210 16.90 25.51 -37.50
C ALA A 210 15.53 25.12 -36.90
N PRO A 211 14.60 26.09 -36.77
CA PRO A 211 13.24 25.80 -36.27
C PRO A 211 12.52 24.82 -37.21
N LEU A 212 11.80 23.90 -36.62
CA LEU A 212 10.95 22.93 -37.35
C LEU A 212 9.60 23.55 -37.75
N TYR A 213 9.02 24.34 -36.87
CA TYR A 213 7.73 24.99 -37.10
C TYR A 213 7.93 26.42 -37.59
N ASP A 214 7.50 26.71 -38.80
CA ASP A 214 7.57 28.03 -39.36
C ASP A 214 6.53 29.00 -38.75
N LYS A 215 6.58 30.28 -39.13
CA LYS A 215 5.63 31.27 -38.60
C LYS A 215 4.18 31.00 -38.98
N ASN A 216 3.96 30.38 -40.13
CA ASN A 216 2.59 30.06 -40.59
C ASN A 216 2.02 28.90 -39.78
N ALA A 217 2.84 27.89 -39.52
CA ALA A 217 2.45 26.78 -38.66
C ALA A 217 2.15 27.25 -37.22
N LEU A 218 3.01 28.10 -36.65
CA LEU A 218 2.78 28.64 -35.30
C LEU A 218 1.49 29.49 -35.25
N GLU A 219 1.24 30.33 -36.27
CA GLU A 219 0.00 31.12 -36.32
C GLU A 219 -1.23 30.22 -36.51
N ALA A 220 -1.12 29.17 -37.30
CA ALA A 220 -2.20 28.20 -37.50
C ALA A 220 -2.56 27.48 -36.17
N TYR A 221 -1.57 27.03 -35.39
CA TYR A 221 -1.80 26.47 -34.07
C TYR A 221 -2.42 27.49 -33.10
N ARG A 222 -1.93 28.76 -33.13
CA ARG A 222 -2.43 29.82 -32.25
C ARG A 222 -3.89 30.19 -32.52
N THR A 223 -4.30 30.18 -33.80
CA THR A 223 -5.65 30.57 -34.24
C THR A 223 -6.61 29.36 -34.35
N GLY A 224 -6.09 28.14 -34.28
CA GLY A 224 -6.88 26.92 -34.52
C GLY A 224 -7.34 26.79 -35.98
N SER A 225 -6.66 27.46 -36.92
CA SER A 225 -7.00 27.37 -38.34
C SER A 225 -6.58 26.02 -38.90
N ASN A 226 -7.46 25.36 -39.66
CA ASN A 226 -7.23 24.05 -40.26
C ASN A 226 -6.79 22.95 -39.27
N PRO A 227 -7.67 22.54 -38.34
CA PRO A 227 -7.32 21.61 -37.25
C PRO A 227 -6.97 20.20 -37.73
N LEU A 228 -7.17 19.88 -39.00
CA LEU A 228 -6.73 18.60 -39.55
C LEU A 228 -5.26 18.61 -39.90
N LEU A 229 -4.72 19.70 -40.42
CA LEU A 229 -3.26 19.84 -40.73
C LEU A 229 -2.45 20.43 -39.58
N TYR A 230 -3.09 21.22 -38.71
CA TYR A 230 -2.51 21.84 -37.53
C TYR A 230 -3.34 21.50 -36.31
N PRO A 231 -3.33 20.22 -35.87
CA PRO A 231 -4.15 19.76 -34.76
C PRO A 231 -3.67 20.34 -33.43
N ASP A 232 -4.62 20.46 -32.51
CA ASP A 232 -4.37 20.75 -31.08
C ASP A 232 -5.25 19.84 -30.23
N VAL A 233 -4.70 18.68 -29.86
CA VAL A 233 -5.46 17.61 -29.20
C VAL A 233 -5.07 17.51 -27.73
N ASP A 234 -6.02 17.72 -26.85
CA ASP A 234 -5.89 17.37 -25.43
C ASP A 234 -6.20 15.86 -25.22
N TRP A 235 -5.15 15.04 -25.32
CA TRP A 235 -5.28 13.59 -25.15
C TRP A 235 -5.84 13.18 -23.80
N THR A 236 -5.62 13.98 -22.74
CA THR A 236 -6.20 13.70 -21.41
C THR A 236 -7.72 13.83 -21.46
N SER A 237 -8.23 14.90 -22.04
CA SER A 237 -9.69 15.09 -22.18
C SER A 237 -10.31 14.11 -23.16
N GLU A 238 -9.59 13.69 -24.22
CA GLU A 238 -10.06 12.71 -25.17
C GLU A 238 -10.20 11.30 -24.57
N MET A 239 -9.28 10.89 -23.68
CA MET A 239 -9.26 9.56 -23.12
C MET A 239 -9.98 9.43 -21.79
N MET A 240 -10.05 10.49 -20.97
CA MET A 240 -10.54 10.42 -19.60
C MET A 240 -11.83 11.19 -19.37
N ARG A 241 -12.65 10.68 -18.45
CA ARG A 241 -13.89 11.31 -17.99
C ARG A 241 -13.57 12.26 -16.84
N SER A 242 -14.25 13.38 -16.81
CA SER A 242 -14.24 14.27 -15.65
C SER A 242 -14.94 13.66 -14.43
N LEU A 243 -15.98 12.85 -14.65
CA LEU A 243 -16.73 12.12 -13.62
C LEU A 243 -17.05 10.71 -14.10
N SER A 244 -16.89 9.73 -13.22
CA SER A 244 -17.18 8.33 -13.50
C SER A 244 -17.99 7.68 -12.37
N PRO A 245 -19.03 6.88 -12.65
CA PRO A 245 -19.89 6.32 -11.63
C PRO A 245 -19.21 5.18 -10.87
N VAL A 246 -19.57 5.09 -9.57
CA VAL A 246 -19.20 4.00 -8.66
C VAL A 246 -20.42 3.56 -7.87
N ALA A 247 -20.49 2.27 -7.53
CA ALA A 247 -21.56 1.73 -6.70
C ALA A 247 -21.04 0.64 -5.75
N ASN A 248 -21.62 0.61 -4.56
CA ASN A 248 -21.41 -0.45 -3.57
C ASN A 248 -22.78 -0.81 -2.98
N TYR A 249 -23.04 -2.09 -2.81
CA TYR A 249 -24.24 -2.59 -2.15
C TYR A 249 -23.91 -3.78 -1.28
N HIS A 250 -24.61 -3.89 -0.16
CA HIS A 250 -24.41 -4.98 0.77
C HIS A 250 -25.73 -5.46 1.38
N LEU A 251 -25.73 -6.71 1.74
CA LEU A 251 -26.77 -7.36 2.54
C LEU A 251 -26.09 -8.22 3.59
N THR A 252 -26.37 -7.95 4.86
CA THR A 252 -25.93 -8.83 5.95
C THR A 252 -27.13 -9.37 6.75
N ALA A 253 -27.00 -10.59 7.23
CA ALA A 253 -27.94 -11.20 8.15
C ALA A 253 -27.17 -11.80 9.32
N ARG A 254 -27.47 -11.38 10.53
CA ARG A 254 -26.77 -11.79 11.76
C ARG A 254 -27.79 -12.16 12.84
N GLY A 255 -27.63 -13.33 13.45
CA GLY A 255 -28.52 -13.77 14.51
C GLY A 255 -28.15 -15.12 15.05
N GLY A 256 -29.08 -15.70 15.80
CA GLY A 256 -28.95 -17.07 16.30
C GLY A 256 -29.67 -17.33 17.61
N SER A 257 -29.31 -18.45 18.17
CA SER A 257 -29.74 -18.95 19.48
C SER A 257 -28.54 -19.49 20.24
N GLN A 258 -28.74 -19.99 21.43
CA GLN A 258 -27.68 -20.67 22.19
C GLN A 258 -27.13 -21.92 21.49
N THR A 259 -27.88 -22.51 20.56
CA THR A 259 -27.46 -23.72 19.84
C THR A 259 -26.82 -23.42 18.50
N VAL A 260 -27.36 -22.44 17.74
CA VAL A 260 -26.86 -22.08 16.40
C VAL A 260 -26.78 -20.59 16.29
N LYS A 261 -25.60 -20.10 15.92
CA LYS A 261 -25.34 -18.69 15.63
C LYS A 261 -24.87 -18.58 14.19
N TYR A 262 -25.30 -17.54 13.47
CA TYR A 262 -24.96 -17.37 12.06
C TYR A 262 -24.75 -15.90 11.69
N PHE A 263 -23.86 -15.72 10.74
CA PHE A 263 -23.63 -14.47 10.02
C PHE A 263 -23.56 -14.78 8.53
N VAL A 264 -24.26 -14.01 7.72
CA VAL A 264 -24.25 -14.12 6.26
C VAL A 264 -24.01 -12.73 5.67
N LEU A 265 -23.17 -12.65 4.66
CA LEU A 265 -22.87 -11.44 3.88
C LEU A 265 -22.98 -11.71 2.40
N PHE A 266 -23.56 -10.75 1.70
CA PHE A 266 -23.35 -10.50 0.27
C PHE A 266 -22.97 -9.04 0.08
N ASN A 267 -21.89 -8.76 -0.67
CA ASN A 267 -21.46 -7.40 -0.99
C ASN A 267 -21.01 -7.32 -2.45
N GLY A 268 -21.34 -6.23 -3.12
CA GLY A 268 -20.94 -5.96 -4.49
C GLY A 268 -20.35 -4.57 -4.64
N VAL A 269 -19.22 -4.48 -5.35
CA VAL A 269 -18.53 -3.23 -5.71
C VAL A 269 -18.42 -3.15 -7.22
N ASN A 270 -18.82 -2.01 -7.78
CA ASN A 270 -18.67 -1.74 -9.22
C ASN A 270 -17.99 -0.38 -9.41
N ASN A 271 -16.95 -0.37 -10.22
CA ASN A 271 -16.18 0.81 -10.54
C ASN A 271 -15.83 0.81 -12.04
N THR A 272 -16.27 1.84 -12.77
CA THR A 272 -16.07 1.91 -14.23
C THR A 272 -14.77 2.62 -14.62
N GLY A 273 -13.95 3.03 -13.63
CA GLY A 273 -12.71 3.77 -13.89
C GLY A 273 -12.94 5.13 -14.53
N LEU A 274 -11.86 5.84 -14.83
CA LEU A 274 -11.90 7.18 -15.41
C LEU A 274 -11.80 7.19 -16.94
N PHE A 275 -11.38 6.10 -17.58
CA PHE A 275 -11.30 6.08 -19.03
C PHE A 275 -12.68 6.21 -19.70
N LYS A 276 -12.73 6.98 -20.76
CA LYS A 276 -13.90 7.02 -21.63
C LYS A 276 -14.13 5.63 -22.22
N ASN A 277 -15.38 5.27 -22.39
CA ASN A 277 -15.81 4.06 -23.09
C ASN A 277 -16.64 4.50 -24.29
N PRO A 278 -16.02 4.91 -25.41
CA PRO A 278 -16.75 5.35 -26.59
C PRO A 278 -17.59 4.20 -27.17
N GLU A 279 -18.61 4.54 -27.95
CA GLU A 279 -19.54 3.57 -28.51
C GLU A 279 -18.86 2.55 -29.44
N THR A 280 -17.74 2.95 -30.08
CA THR A 280 -16.91 2.07 -30.90
C THR A 280 -16.33 0.89 -30.11
N ALA A 281 -16.03 1.05 -28.82
CA ALA A 281 -15.66 -0.07 -27.97
C ALA A 281 -16.80 -1.07 -27.73
N ALA A 282 -18.03 -0.73 -28.11
CA ALA A 282 -19.18 -1.60 -27.94
C ALA A 282 -19.16 -2.82 -28.86
N GLU A 283 -18.43 -2.80 -29.99
CA GLU A 283 -18.31 -3.94 -30.91
C GLU A 283 -17.85 -5.22 -30.19
N TYR A 284 -16.95 -5.07 -29.21
CA TYR A 284 -16.46 -6.20 -28.42
C TYR A 284 -17.24 -6.39 -27.10
N GLY A 285 -18.21 -5.53 -26.80
CA GLY A 285 -19.02 -5.59 -25.57
C GLY A 285 -18.23 -5.40 -24.27
N LYS A 286 -16.97 -4.95 -24.33
CA LYS A 286 -16.05 -4.86 -23.19
C LYS A 286 -15.64 -3.41 -22.96
N LYS A 287 -16.12 -2.85 -21.84
CA LYS A 287 -15.77 -1.51 -21.37
C LYS A 287 -14.84 -1.61 -20.18
N TYR A 288 -13.94 -0.64 -20.01
CA TYR A 288 -13.10 -0.57 -18.81
C TYR A 288 -14.00 -0.63 -17.56
N ARG A 289 -13.82 -1.66 -16.75
CA ARG A 289 -14.65 -1.92 -15.58
C ARG A 289 -13.97 -2.88 -14.61
N HIS A 290 -14.15 -2.61 -13.33
CA HIS A 290 -13.85 -3.52 -12.24
C HIS A 290 -15.14 -3.82 -11.45
N SER A 291 -15.45 -5.09 -11.26
CA SER A 291 -16.59 -5.54 -10.45
C SER A 291 -16.14 -6.67 -9.53
N ARG A 292 -16.49 -6.58 -8.25
CA ARG A 292 -16.21 -7.64 -7.28
C ARG A 292 -17.44 -7.93 -6.43
N TYR A 293 -17.71 -9.20 -6.24
CA TYR A 293 -18.83 -9.72 -5.45
C TYR A 293 -18.27 -10.63 -4.36
N ASN A 294 -18.47 -10.25 -3.11
CA ASN A 294 -18.04 -10.99 -1.94
C ASN A 294 -19.23 -11.72 -1.32
N PHE A 295 -19.00 -12.91 -0.83
CA PHE A 295 -19.95 -13.67 -0.02
C PHE A 295 -19.23 -14.27 1.19
N ARG A 296 -19.92 -14.33 2.34
CA ARG A 296 -19.43 -14.99 3.55
C ARG A 296 -20.58 -15.58 4.34
N THR A 297 -20.34 -16.76 4.89
CA THR A 297 -21.23 -17.40 5.84
C THR A 297 -20.39 -17.98 6.98
N ASN A 298 -20.63 -17.52 8.19
CA ASN A 298 -20.05 -18.04 9.41
C ASN A 298 -21.15 -18.63 10.27
N VAL A 299 -21.01 -19.90 10.65
CA VAL A 299 -22.00 -20.63 11.46
C VAL A 299 -21.30 -21.32 12.61
N ASP A 300 -21.74 -21.05 13.82
CA ASP A 300 -21.30 -21.75 15.03
C ASP A 300 -22.46 -22.60 15.58
N VAL A 301 -22.21 -23.89 15.74
CA VAL A 301 -23.21 -24.86 16.21
C VAL A 301 -22.71 -25.54 17.47
N ARG A 302 -23.44 -25.42 18.55
CA ARG A 302 -23.20 -26.20 19.77
C ARG A 302 -23.75 -27.60 19.59
N LEU A 303 -22.86 -28.55 19.27
CA LEU A 303 -23.22 -29.96 19.04
C LEU A 303 -23.58 -30.69 20.34
N THR A 304 -22.84 -30.37 21.39
CA THR A 304 -23.09 -30.83 22.77
C THR A 304 -22.93 -29.69 23.76
N PRO A 305 -23.27 -29.81 25.04
CA PRO A 305 -22.96 -28.74 26.00
C PRO A 305 -21.49 -28.35 26.09
N ARG A 306 -20.56 -29.17 25.59
CA ARG A 306 -19.10 -28.98 25.63
C ARG A 306 -18.49 -28.80 24.26
N LEU A 307 -19.05 -29.37 23.20
CA LEU A 307 -18.49 -29.35 21.85
C LEU A 307 -19.20 -28.32 20.98
N THR A 308 -18.43 -27.38 20.45
CA THR A 308 -18.89 -26.42 19.48
C THR A 308 -18.16 -26.62 18.16
N ALA A 309 -18.90 -26.64 17.06
CA ALA A 309 -18.36 -26.64 15.69
C ALA A 309 -18.59 -25.30 15.04
N GLY A 310 -17.52 -24.70 14.54
CA GLY A 310 -17.54 -23.47 13.75
C GLY A 310 -17.25 -23.77 12.29
N LEU A 311 -18.08 -23.26 11.39
CA LEU A 311 -17.92 -23.34 9.93
C LEU A 311 -17.77 -21.94 9.38
N ILE A 312 -16.76 -21.73 8.53
CA ILE A 312 -16.52 -20.51 7.78
C ILE A 312 -16.51 -20.88 6.30
N ILE A 313 -17.35 -20.23 5.51
CA ILE A 313 -17.30 -20.30 4.06
C ILE A 313 -17.33 -18.87 3.54
N GLY A 314 -16.36 -18.51 2.74
CA GLY A 314 -16.28 -17.18 2.16
C GLY A 314 -15.58 -17.19 0.82
N GLY A 315 -15.68 -16.07 0.10
CA GLY A 315 -14.96 -15.90 -1.14
C GLY A 315 -15.41 -14.69 -1.92
N SER A 316 -14.79 -14.51 -3.07
CA SER A 316 -15.11 -13.44 -3.99
C SER A 316 -15.07 -13.89 -5.44
N VAL A 317 -15.86 -13.20 -6.25
CA VAL A 317 -15.84 -13.25 -7.70
C VAL A 317 -15.46 -11.86 -8.19
N GLU A 318 -14.39 -11.76 -8.95
CA GLU A 318 -13.86 -10.52 -9.47
C GLU A 318 -13.78 -10.59 -10.99
N ASP A 319 -14.32 -9.58 -11.66
CA ASP A 319 -14.24 -9.40 -13.10
C ASP A 319 -13.68 -8.02 -13.40
N LYS A 320 -12.55 -7.96 -14.11
CA LYS A 320 -11.93 -6.72 -14.60
C LYS A 320 -11.77 -6.80 -16.10
N TYR A 321 -12.12 -5.72 -16.77
CA TYR A 321 -11.91 -5.54 -18.20
C TYR A 321 -11.02 -4.33 -18.42
N THR A 322 -9.95 -4.50 -19.19
CA THR A 322 -9.04 -3.43 -19.62
C THR A 322 -8.89 -3.44 -21.13
N PRO A 323 -8.50 -2.32 -21.76
CA PRO A 323 -8.13 -2.32 -23.17
C PRO A 323 -6.99 -3.28 -23.50
N GLY A 324 -6.91 -3.75 -24.75
CA GLY A 324 -5.98 -4.77 -25.19
C GLY A 324 -4.50 -4.35 -25.28
N THR A 325 -4.16 -3.13 -24.90
CA THR A 325 -2.76 -2.66 -24.92
C THR A 325 -1.93 -3.19 -23.78
N SER A 326 -2.52 -3.40 -22.60
CA SER A 326 -1.79 -3.83 -21.41
C SER A 326 -2.72 -4.28 -20.29
N GLU A 327 -2.19 -5.14 -19.44
CA GLU A 327 -2.82 -5.56 -18.17
C GLU A 327 -3.02 -4.41 -17.18
N SER A 328 -2.24 -3.34 -17.31
CA SER A 328 -2.29 -2.15 -16.45
C SER A 328 -2.71 -0.92 -17.23
N ALA A 329 -3.49 -0.06 -16.59
CA ALA A 329 -3.81 1.28 -17.07
C ALA A 329 -2.57 2.17 -17.28
N TRP A 330 -1.41 1.78 -16.72
CA TRP A 330 -0.14 2.50 -16.86
C TRP A 330 0.20 2.82 -18.32
N ASN A 331 0.14 1.83 -19.21
CA ASN A 331 0.51 2.02 -20.61
C ASN A 331 -0.39 3.03 -21.33
N LEU A 332 -1.68 3.09 -20.96
CA LEU A 332 -2.61 4.09 -21.52
C LEU A 332 -2.30 5.50 -21.03
N ILE A 333 -1.96 5.64 -19.73
CA ILE A 333 -1.54 6.93 -19.17
C ILE A 333 -0.21 7.37 -19.78
N ASP A 334 0.74 6.45 -19.93
CA ASP A 334 2.03 6.74 -20.59
C ASP A 334 1.83 7.12 -22.06
N CYS A 335 0.89 6.48 -22.76
CA CYS A 335 0.54 6.81 -24.14
C CYS A 335 0.04 8.27 -24.28
N MET A 336 -0.77 8.77 -23.32
CA MET A 336 -1.21 10.19 -23.33
C MET A 336 -0.02 11.15 -23.22
N SER A 337 1.01 10.80 -22.46
CA SER A 337 2.22 11.61 -22.28
C SER A 337 3.25 11.42 -23.40
N SER A 338 3.12 10.38 -24.22
CA SER A 338 4.03 10.09 -25.32
C SER A 338 3.71 10.86 -26.61
N VAL A 339 2.46 11.30 -26.78
CA VAL A 339 2.00 11.93 -28.02
C VAL A 339 1.81 13.43 -27.82
N PRO A 340 2.57 14.30 -28.52
CA PRO A 340 2.35 15.73 -28.48
C PRO A 340 0.96 16.13 -29.01
N SER A 341 0.44 17.24 -28.49
CA SER A 341 -0.89 17.77 -28.88
C SER A 341 -1.01 18.11 -30.37
N ASN A 342 0.12 18.41 -31.01
CA ASN A 342 0.19 18.79 -32.42
C ASN A 342 0.61 17.64 -33.36
N ALA A 343 0.73 16.41 -32.87
CA ALA A 343 1.25 15.29 -33.65
C ALA A 343 0.32 14.90 -34.83
N PHE A 344 -0.97 14.78 -34.56
CA PHE A 344 -2.02 14.45 -35.54
C PHE A 344 -3.41 14.66 -34.91
N PRO A 345 -4.47 14.85 -35.74
CA PRO A 345 -5.84 14.93 -35.23
C PRO A 345 -6.30 13.59 -34.66
N VAL A 346 -7.31 13.58 -33.80
CA VAL A 346 -7.88 12.35 -33.23
C VAL A 346 -8.31 11.39 -34.36
N PHE A 347 -8.98 11.93 -35.40
CA PHE A 347 -9.32 11.20 -36.63
C PHE A 347 -8.86 12.00 -37.83
N ALA A 348 -8.17 11.35 -38.77
CA ALA A 348 -7.76 11.91 -40.03
C ALA A 348 -8.98 12.08 -40.97
N ALA A 349 -9.92 11.12 -40.92
CA ALA A 349 -11.24 11.16 -41.54
C ALA A 349 -12.19 10.25 -40.73
N GLU A 350 -13.45 10.19 -41.07
CA GLU A 350 -14.42 9.33 -40.41
C GLU A 350 -13.95 7.85 -40.44
N GLY A 351 -13.82 7.25 -39.24
CA GLY A 351 -13.33 5.88 -39.07
C GLY A 351 -11.83 5.69 -39.31
N MET A 352 -11.03 6.76 -39.52
CA MET A 352 -9.58 6.71 -39.76
C MET A 352 -8.84 7.35 -38.57
N PRO A 353 -8.36 6.58 -37.58
CA PRO A 353 -7.62 7.11 -36.46
C PRO A 353 -6.36 7.84 -36.94
N GLY A 354 -6.12 9.07 -36.43
CA GLY A 354 -4.87 9.79 -36.71
C GLY A 354 -3.67 9.07 -36.12
N GLY A 355 -2.49 9.19 -36.72
CA GLY A 355 -1.25 8.61 -36.23
C GLY A 355 -0.21 8.46 -37.31
N ASN A 356 1.03 8.18 -36.91
CA ASN A 356 2.16 8.03 -37.86
C ASN A 356 3.09 6.89 -37.41
N SER A 357 4.25 6.79 -38.03
CA SER A 357 5.23 5.74 -37.70
C SER A 357 5.83 5.88 -36.29
N MET A 358 5.89 7.12 -35.74
CA MET A 358 6.48 7.43 -34.45
C MET A 358 5.47 7.26 -33.29
N TYR A 359 4.22 7.67 -33.50
CA TYR A 359 3.22 7.74 -32.45
C TYR A 359 1.98 6.94 -32.78
N ALA A 360 1.52 6.14 -31.83
CA ALA A 360 0.21 5.53 -31.86
C ALA A 360 -0.86 6.51 -31.36
N ASN A 361 -2.10 6.35 -31.82
CA ASN A 361 -3.21 7.18 -31.38
C ASN A 361 -3.68 6.76 -29.97
N PRO A 362 -3.60 7.61 -28.94
CA PRO A 362 -3.99 7.24 -27.59
C PRO A 362 -5.45 6.78 -27.45
N LEU A 363 -6.38 7.43 -28.16
CA LEU A 363 -7.79 7.03 -28.15
C LEU A 363 -7.99 5.71 -28.88
N ALA A 364 -7.32 5.46 -29.99
CA ALA A 364 -7.39 4.19 -30.71
C ALA A 364 -6.73 3.05 -29.93
N GLU A 365 -5.65 3.30 -29.18
CA GLU A 365 -5.11 2.33 -28.24
C GLU A 365 -6.14 1.92 -27.17
N LEU A 366 -6.99 2.85 -26.73
CA LEU A 366 -8.09 2.56 -25.80
C LEU A 366 -9.24 1.80 -26.47
N THR A 367 -9.53 2.04 -27.75
CA THR A 367 -10.78 1.59 -28.39
C THR A 367 -10.58 0.47 -29.41
N GLU A 368 -9.47 0.47 -30.16
CA GLU A 368 -9.25 -0.39 -31.32
C GLU A 368 -8.40 -1.63 -31.03
N ARG A 369 -7.57 -1.61 -29.99
CA ARG A 369 -6.64 -2.71 -29.69
C ARG A 369 -7.28 -3.99 -29.17
N GLY A 370 -8.59 -3.99 -28.92
CA GLY A 370 -9.30 -5.12 -28.32
C GLY A 370 -9.39 -5.00 -26.80
N TYR A 371 -9.34 -6.13 -26.09
CA TYR A 371 -9.51 -6.13 -24.63
C TYR A 371 -8.75 -7.26 -23.95
N ILE A 372 -8.48 -7.05 -22.64
CA ILE A 372 -8.03 -8.07 -21.71
C ILE A 372 -9.12 -8.26 -20.67
N SER A 373 -9.55 -9.47 -20.45
CA SER A 373 -10.49 -9.81 -19.38
C SER A 373 -9.83 -10.64 -18.30
N TYR A 374 -10.02 -10.20 -17.07
CA TYR A 374 -9.58 -10.90 -15.87
C TYR A 374 -10.76 -11.49 -15.15
N ASN A 375 -10.62 -12.73 -14.74
CA ASN A 375 -11.58 -13.43 -13.92
C ASN A 375 -10.86 -13.97 -12.69
N GLY A 376 -11.08 -13.31 -11.54
CA GLY A 376 -10.57 -13.69 -10.24
C GLY A 376 -11.61 -14.48 -9.45
N ARG A 377 -11.17 -15.52 -8.75
CA ARG A 377 -12.01 -16.31 -7.85
C ARG A 377 -11.23 -16.60 -6.59
N THR A 378 -11.80 -16.24 -5.45
CA THR A 378 -11.27 -16.68 -4.15
C THR A 378 -12.28 -17.58 -3.45
N ALA A 379 -11.78 -18.54 -2.73
CA ALA A 379 -12.59 -19.40 -1.87
C ALA A 379 -11.85 -19.63 -0.55
N GLN A 380 -12.58 -19.53 0.53
CA GLN A 380 -12.16 -19.91 1.88
C GLN A 380 -13.15 -20.93 2.44
N ALA A 381 -12.65 -22.01 2.99
CA ALA A 381 -13.45 -22.96 3.76
C ALA A 381 -12.67 -23.37 5.01
N ALA A 382 -13.25 -23.16 6.18
CA ALA A 382 -12.62 -23.58 7.43
C ALA A 382 -13.64 -24.26 8.36
N ILE A 383 -13.18 -25.27 9.04
CA ILE A 383 -13.93 -25.94 10.11
C ILE A 383 -13.07 -25.90 11.36
N ARG A 384 -13.68 -25.53 12.49
CA ARG A 384 -13.04 -25.52 13.80
C ARG A 384 -13.95 -26.26 14.80
N LEU A 385 -13.38 -27.18 15.54
CA LEU A 385 -14.02 -27.85 16.65
C LEU A 385 -13.40 -27.37 17.95
N THR A 386 -14.21 -26.99 18.92
CA THR A 386 -13.76 -26.57 20.25
C THR A 386 -14.49 -27.37 21.30
N GLU A 387 -13.75 -28.11 22.13
CA GLU A 387 -14.25 -28.94 23.23
C GLU A 387 -13.84 -28.31 24.56
N ASP A 388 -14.80 -28.13 25.46
CA ASP A 388 -14.55 -27.79 26.85
C ASP A 388 -14.17 -29.06 27.61
N LEU A 389 -12.90 -29.15 28.01
CA LEU A 389 -12.34 -30.25 28.78
C LEU A 389 -12.43 -30.01 30.31
N GLY A 390 -13.39 -29.21 30.75
CA GLY A 390 -13.64 -28.88 32.14
C GLY A 390 -13.91 -30.10 33.02
N PHE A 391 -14.23 -31.26 32.42
CA PHE A 391 -14.36 -32.55 33.11
C PHE A 391 -13.00 -33.16 33.53
N ILE A 392 -11.89 -32.78 32.87
CA ILE A 392 -10.53 -33.16 33.26
C ILE A 392 -10.03 -32.14 34.29
N THR A 393 -10.08 -30.88 33.94
CA THR A 393 -9.77 -29.77 34.88
C THR A 393 -10.48 -28.49 34.40
N LYS A 394 -11.04 -27.76 35.37
CA LYS A 394 -11.78 -26.52 35.08
C LYS A 394 -10.89 -25.54 34.35
N GLY A 395 -11.37 -24.94 33.23
CA GLY A 395 -10.68 -23.98 32.45
C GLY A 395 -9.81 -24.59 31.34
N LEU A 396 -9.76 -25.92 31.17
CA LEU A 396 -9.07 -26.56 30.06
C LEU A 396 -10.02 -26.66 28.86
N SER A 397 -9.49 -26.32 27.67
CA SER A 397 -10.18 -26.47 26.39
C SER A 397 -9.23 -26.92 25.28
N LEU A 398 -9.76 -27.65 24.31
CA LEU A 398 -9.05 -28.07 23.11
C LEU A 398 -9.79 -27.52 21.90
N SER A 399 -9.06 -26.84 21.00
CA SER A 399 -9.58 -26.40 19.73
C SER A 399 -8.73 -26.99 18.61
N ALA A 400 -9.36 -27.55 17.58
CA ALA A 400 -8.68 -28.02 16.37
C ALA A 400 -9.40 -27.48 15.14
N GLY A 401 -8.64 -27.09 14.14
CA GLY A 401 -9.19 -26.50 12.93
C GLY A 401 -8.39 -26.84 11.68
N ILE A 402 -9.11 -26.85 10.58
CA ILE A 402 -8.56 -26.99 9.24
C ILE A 402 -9.12 -25.86 8.39
N ASN A 403 -8.28 -25.24 7.58
CA ASN A 403 -8.65 -24.17 6.65
C ASN A 403 -8.05 -24.44 5.28
N PHE A 404 -8.85 -24.24 4.28
CA PHE A 404 -8.45 -24.26 2.88
C PHE A 404 -8.76 -22.90 2.26
N ASN A 405 -7.71 -22.22 1.78
CA ASN A 405 -7.83 -21.00 0.98
C ASN A 405 -7.37 -21.30 -0.44
N SER A 406 -8.10 -20.78 -1.42
CA SER A 406 -7.74 -20.86 -2.82
C SER A 406 -7.99 -19.52 -3.50
N TRP A 407 -7.02 -19.12 -4.29
CA TRP A 407 -7.15 -18.02 -5.22
C TRP A 407 -6.81 -18.53 -6.60
N PHE A 408 -7.65 -18.21 -7.55
CA PHE A 408 -7.49 -18.53 -8.95
C PHE A 408 -7.76 -17.29 -9.78
N ARG A 409 -6.91 -17.01 -10.73
CA ARG A 409 -7.07 -15.92 -11.68
C ARG A 409 -6.78 -16.45 -13.08
N SER A 410 -7.71 -16.22 -13.99
CA SER A 410 -7.46 -16.39 -15.41
C SER A 410 -7.56 -15.05 -16.11
N TYR A 411 -6.76 -14.87 -17.14
CA TYR A 411 -6.92 -13.77 -18.05
C TYR A 411 -6.99 -14.28 -19.48
N SER A 412 -7.76 -13.57 -20.31
CA SER A 412 -7.84 -13.79 -21.74
C SER A 412 -7.49 -12.49 -22.42
N ASN A 413 -6.49 -12.50 -23.25
CA ASN A 413 -6.03 -11.37 -24.04
C ASN A 413 -6.53 -11.54 -25.49
N LYS A 414 -7.36 -10.60 -25.93
CA LYS A 414 -7.89 -10.52 -27.28
C LYS A 414 -7.46 -9.19 -27.89
N THR A 415 -6.46 -9.22 -28.75
CA THR A 415 -5.87 -8.02 -29.33
C THR A 415 -5.91 -8.03 -30.85
N ARG A 416 -5.87 -6.84 -31.43
CA ARG A 416 -5.67 -6.63 -32.85
C ARG A 416 -4.72 -5.44 -33.08
N ASN A 417 -4.17 -5.38 -34.29
CA ASN A 417 -3.58 -4.17 -34.81
C ASN A 417 -4.65 -3.34 -35.52
N TYR A 418 -4.42 -2.06 -35.63
CA TYR A 418 -5.26 -1.13 -36.37
C TYR A 418 -4.41 -0.23 -37.25
N ALA A 419 -4.96 0.15 -38.42
CA ALA A 419 -4.38 1.14 -39.30
C ALA A 419 -4.56 2.54 -38.71
N ARG A 420 -3.54 3.37 -38.86
CA ARG A 420 -3.55 4.78 -38.48
C ARG A 420 -3.07 5.64 -39.63
N TYR A 421 -3.54 6.89 -39.68
CA TYR A 421 -3.41 7.71 -40.86
C TYR A 421 -2.81 9.07 -40.52
N GLU A 422 -1.79 9.47 -41.27
CA GLU A 422 -1.18 10.78 -41.23
C GLU A 422 -1.70 11.58 -42.42
N ILE A 423 -2.13 12.81 -42.16
CA ILE A 423 -2.63 13.73 -43.22
C ILE A 423 -1.42 14.47 -43.78
N ALA A 424 -1.26 14.41 -45.10
CA ALA A 424 -0.26 15.15 -45.82
C ALA A 424 -0.90 15.84 -47.05
N LYS A 425 -0.16 16.74 -47.64
CA LYS A 425 -0.50 17.30 -48.96
C LYS A 425 0.48 16.78 -50.00
N ASP A 426 -0.05 16.34 -51.13
CA ASP A 426 0.80 15.98 -52.29
C ASP A 426 1.32 17.22 -53.03
N ASP A 427 2.12 16.99 -54.05
CA ASP A 427 2.72 18.05 -54.87
C ASP A 427 1.67 18.90 -55.61
N SER A 428 0.45 18.43 -55.76
CA SER A 428 -0.69 19.16 -56.33
C SER A 428 -1.47 19.97 -55.30
N GLY A 429 -1.18 19.78 -53.99
CA GLY A 429 -1.88 20.40 -52.87
C GLY A 429 -3.14 19.67 -52.47
N GLU A 430 -3.40 18.49 -53.03
CA GLU A 430 -4.50 17.63 -52.56
C GLU A 430 -4.17 16.90 -51.28
N THR A 431 -5.20 16.62 -50.48
CA THR A 431 -5.04 15.90 -49.20
C THR A 431 -4.84 14.41 -49.45
N VAL A 432 -3.74 13.85 -48.97
CA VAL A 432 -3.44 12.42 -49.00
C VAL A 432 -3.36 11.88 -47.59
N TYR A 433 -3.67 10.60 -47.44
CA TYR A 433 -3.66 9.88 -46.17
C TYR A 433 -2.58 8.80 -46.22
N ASN A 434 -1.50 9.01 -45.52
CA ASN A 434 -0.39 8.04 -45.39
C ASN A 434 -0.75 7.03 -44.31
N MET A 435 -1.01 5.80 -44.71
CA MET A 435 -1.37 4.70 -43.79
C MET A 435 -0.13 4.10 -43.14
N THR A 436 -0.18 3.89 -41.84
CA THR A 436 0.81 3.14 -41.03
C THR A 436 0.11 1.99 -40.30
N GLY A 437 0.65 0.79 -40.42
CA GLY A 437 0.04 -0.43 -39.86
C GLY A 437 -1.08 -0.97 -40.74
N GLU A 438 -1.78 -1.97 -40.27
CA GLU A 438 -2.90 -2.62 -40.94
C GLU A 438 -3.96 -3.05 -39.93
N ASP A 439 -5.21 -3.10 -40.37
CA ASP A 439 -6.30 -3.67 -39.58
C ASP A 439 -6.21 -5.19 -39.60
N THR A 440 -6.08 -5.80 -38.44
CA THR A 440 -6.11 -7.25 -38.31
C THR A 440 -7.38 -7.72 -37.60
N ALA A 441 -7.74 -8.98 -37.82
CA ALA A 441 -8.80 -9.60 -37.05
C ALA A 441 -8.40 -9.66 -35.56
N LEU A 442 -9.38 -9.63 -34.68
CA LEU A 442 -9.18 -9.85 -33.26
C LEU A 442 -8.59 -11.25 -33.03
N SER A 443 -7.38 -11.32 -32.56
CA SER A 443 -6.64 -12.56 -32.35
C SER A 443 -6.07 -12.64 -30.93
N GLY A 444 -5.56 -13.79 -30.60
CA GLY A 444 -5.00 -14.05 -29.28
C GLY A 444 -5.99 -14.85 -28.43
N ASP A 445 -5.59 -16.08 -28.18
CA ASP A 445 -6.18 -16.94 -27.16
C ASP A 445 -5.17 -17.20 -26.06
N GLU A 446 -4.24 -16.24 -25.85
CA GLU A 446 -3.37 -16.31 -24.72
C GLU A 446 -4.21 -16.23 -23.45
N SER A 447 -4.63 -17.40 -23.01
CA SER A 447 -5.17 -17.56 -21.67
C SER A 447 -4.03 -18.00 -20.76
N SER A 448 -3.67 -17.21 -19.79
CA SER A 448 -2.83 -17.69 -18.69
C SER A 448 -3.68 -17.79 -17.44
N SER A 449 -3.33 -18.73 -16.60
CA SER A 449 -3.93 -18.85 -15.29
C SER A 449 -2.84 -18.85 -14.23
N SER A 450 -3.07 -18.11 -13.19
CA SER A 450 -2.29 -18.18 -11.96
C SER A 450 -3.18 -18.65 -10.82
N GLN A 451 -2.62 -19.45 -9.93
CA GLN A 451 -3.33 -19.96 -8.78
C GLN A 451 -2.42 -19.97 -7.55
N TRP A 452 -3.06 -19.79 -6.42
CA TRP A 452 -2.46 -20.01 -5.12
C TRP A 452 -3.46 -20.79 -4.28
N ARG A 453 -2.96 -21.76 -3.52
CA ARG A 453 -3.75 -22.47 -2.54
C ARG A 453 -2.96 -22.64 -1.25
N ASN A 454 -3.66 -22.63 -0.14
CA ASN A 454 -3.09 -22.89 1.17
C ASN A 454 -3.99 -23.84 1.95
N LEU A 455 -3.40 -24.88 2.48
CA LEU A 455 -4.03 -25.76 3.46
C LEU A 455 -3.36 -25.52 4.80
N ALA A 456 -4.13 -25.13 5.80
CA ALA A 456 -3.62 -24.90 7.14
C ALA A 456 -4.36 -25.78 8.15
N VAL A 457 -3.62 -26.39 9.06
CA VAL A 457 -4.15 -27.20 10.17
C VAL A 457 -3.60 -26.63 11.46
N GLU A 458 -4.45 -26.46 12.45
CA GLU A 458 -4.04 -26.02 13.79
C GLU A 458 -4.73 -26.81 14.88
N ALA A 459 -4.05 -26.95 16.00
CA ALA A 459 -4.64 -27.46 17.23
C ALA A 459 -4.09 -26.63 18.40
N THR A 460 -4.97 -26.24 19.31
CA THR A 460 -4.61 -25.45 20.49
C THR A 460 -5.21 -26.05 21.73
N LEU A 461 -4.38 -26.38 22.70
CA LEU A 461 -4.77 -26.72 24.06
C LEU A 461 -4.61 -25.45 24.90
N ALA A 462 -5.71 -24.96 25.46
CA ALA A 462 -5.74 -23.74 26.27
C ALA A 462 -6.23 -24.06 27.69
N TYR A 463 -5.60 -23.41 28.66
CA TYR A 463 -5.98 -23.49 30.07
C TYR A 463 -6.11 -22.06 30.61
N ASP A 464 -7.26 -21.75 31.21
CA ASP A 464 -7.52 -20.46 31.85
C ASP A 464 -8.23 -20.66 33.19
N ARG A 465 -7.59 -20.20 34.27
CA ARG A 465 -8.17 -20.39 35.61
C ARG A 465 -7.66 -19.37 36.63
N THR A 466 -8.56 -18.95 37.49
CA THR A 466 -8.26 -18.11 38.65
C THR A 466 -8.30 -18.93 39.94
N PHE A 467 -7.24 -18.79 40.75
CA PHE A 467 -7.08 -19.42 42.07
C PHE A 467 -6.89 -18.29 43.12
N GLY A 468 -7.97 -17.85 43.70
CA GLY A 468 -7.92 -16.70 44.62
C GLY A 468 -7.44 -15.41 43.93
N LYS A 469 -6.22 -14.96 44.28
CA LYS A 469 -5.59 -13.79 43.66
C LYS A 469 -4.70 -14.15 42.46
N HIS A 470 -4.54 -15.47 42.15
CA HIS A 470 -3.66 -15.95 41.09
C HIS A 470 -4.51 -16.30 39.87
N HIS A 471 -4.26 -15.63 38.73
CA HIS A 471 -4.83 -15.98 37.45
C HIS A 471 -3.74 -16.54 36.57
N VAL A 472 -3.96 -17.71 36.02
CA VAL A 472 -3.05 -18.40 35.09
C VAL A 472 -3.77 -18.67 33.80
N SER A 473 -3.21 -18.23 32.71
CA SER A 473 -3.62 -18.57 31.36
C SER A 473 -2.44 -19.18 30.63
N ALA A 474 -2.61 -20.34 30.03
CA ALA A 474 -1.57 -21.05 29.29
C ALA A 474 -2.12 -21.63 28.01
N MET A 475 -1.31 -21.67 26.93
CA MET A 475 -1.68 -22.37 25.71
C MET A 475 -0.49 -23.09 25.09
N GLY A 476 -0.76 -24.24 24.50
CA GLY A 476 0.13 -24.92 23.56
C GLY A 476 -0.56 -24.99 22.21
N ARG A 477 0.12 -24.55 21.16
CA ARG A 477 -0.42 -24.52 19.80
C ARG A 477 0.47 -25.33 18.86
N PHE A 478 -0.14 -26.17 18.07
CA PHE A 478 0.43 -26.81 16.89
C PHE A 478 -0.13 -26.11 15.66
N CYS A 479 0.70 -25.86 14.66
CA CYS A 479 0.27 -25.35 13.36
C CYS A 479 1.10 -25.97 12.23
N PHE A 480 0.41 -26.24 11.14
CA PHE A 480 1.00 -26.69 9.88
C PHE A 480 0.32 -25.94 8.75
N ASP A 481 1.09 -25.44 7.80
CA ASP A 481 0.57 -24.89 6.56
C ASP A 481 1.38 -25.35 5.35
N ASP A 482 0.67 -25.63 4.27
CA ASP A 482 1.19 -26.00 2.94
C ASP A 482 0.61 -25.03 1.92
N SER A 483 1.47 -24.23 1.31
CA SER A 483 1.10 -23.22 0.30
C SER A 483 1.72 -23.58 -1.04
N THR A 484 0.93 -23.58 -2.09
CA THR A 484 1.39 -23.80 -3.47
C THR A 484 0.98 -22.64 -4.35
N THR A 485 1.94 -22.08 -5.09
CA THR A 485 1.74 -21.07 -6.12
C THR A 485 1.92 -21.71 -7.47
N SER A 486 1.10 -21.40 -8.46
CA SER A 486 1.11 -21.85 -9.87
C SER A 486 1.47 -23.34 -10.12
N SER A 487 1.19 -23.83 -11.29
CA SER A 487 1.50 -25.22 -11.67
C SER A 487 3.03 -25.47 -11.73
N GLY A 488 3.49 -26.49 -11.02
CA GLY A 488 4.89 -26.96 -11.08
C GLY A 488 5.82 -26.43 -9.98
N SER A 489 5.38 -25.49 -9.13
CA SER A 489 6.19 -25.05 -7.99
C SER A 489 6.11 -26.07 -6.84
N LEU A 490 7.24 -26.28 -6.18
CA LEU A 490 7.25 -27.03 -4.93
C LEU A 490 6.50 -26.24 -3.85
N PRO A 491 5.65 -26.89 -3.04
CA PRO A 491 4.91 -26.21 -1.99
C PRO A 491 5.84 -25.60 -0.93
N TYR A 492 5.42 -24.47 -0.35
CA TYR A 492 6.04 -23.90 0.83
C TYR A 492 5.40 -24.50 2.07
N ARG A 493 6.19 -25.18 2.91
CA ARG A 493 5.71 -25.88 4.10
C ARG A 493 6.28 -25.29 5.35
N ASN A 494 5.38 -25.03 6.29
CA ASN A 494 5.70 -24.56 7.61
C ASN A 494 5.10 -25.52 8.64
N LEU A 495 5.88 -25.84 9.66
CA LEU A 495 5.45 -26.62 10.80
C LEU A 495 5.87 -25.92 12.06
N GLY A 496 4.98 -25.79 13.03
CA GLY A 496 5.32 -25.06 14.24
C GLY A 496 4.61 -25.53 15.49
N PHE A 497 5.31 -25.32 16.59
CA PHE A 497 4.77 -25.43 17.95
C PHE A 497 4.97 -24.08 18.64
N ALA A 498 3.94 -23.58 19.28
CA ALA A 498 4.01 -22.39 20.10
C ALA A 498 3.51 -22.67 21.50
N PHE A 499 4.08 -21.96 22.44
CA PHE A 499 3.70 -22.05 23.84
C PHE A 499 3.61 -20.63 24.42
N ALA A 500 2.56 -20.37 25.19
CA ALA A 500 2.40 -19.11 25.91
C ALA A 500 1.87 -19.40 27.32
N VAL A 501 2.41 -18.68 28.30
CA VAL A 501 1.89 -18.65 29.68
C VAL A 501 1.80 -17.21 30.13
N ASN A 502 0.66 -16.83 30.64
CA ASN A 502 0.41 -15.56 31.28
C ASN A 502 0.01 -15.78 32.73
N TYR A 503 0.63 -15.05 33.64
CA TYR A 503 0.35 -15.09 35.05
C TYR A 503 0.01 -13.69 35.56
N THR A 504 -1.08 -13.57 36.28
CA THR A 504 -1.53 -12.33 36.91
C THR A 504 -1.78 -12.53 38.40
N TYR A 505 -1.16 -11.68 39.22
CA TYR A 505 -1.38 -11.68 40.66
C TYR A 505 -2.23 -10.50 41.12
N GLY A 506 -3.42 -10.77 41.67
CA GLY A 506 -4.32 -9.75 42.20
C GLY A 506 -4.79 -8.71 41.21
N GLY A 507 -4.67 -8.97 39.89
CA GLY A 507 -4.93 -7.98 38.84
C GLY A 507 -3.92 -6.83 38.81
N ARG A 508 -2.75 -6.97 39.47
CA ARG A 508 -1.73 -5.92 39.63
C ARG A 508 -0.44 -6.22 38.91
N TYR A 509 0.17 -7.38 39.22
CA TYR A 509 1.45 -7.81 38.66
C TYR A 509 1.22 -8.88 37.64
N MET A 510 1.84 -8.75 36.48
CA MET A 510 1.69 -9.64 35.36
C MET A 510 3.02 -10.07 34.81
N ALA A 511 3.12 -11.31 34.40
CA ALA A 511 4.28 -11.86 33.72
C ALA A 511 3.79 -12.79 32.59
N GLU A 512 4.43 -12.69 31.44
CA GLU A 512 4.11 -13.51 30.27
C GLU A 512 5.39 -14.12 29.72
N PHE A 513 5.34 -15.37 29.37
CA PHE A 513 6.36 -16.05 28.59
C PHE A 513 5.74 -16.66 27.37
N THR A 514 6.27 -16.35 26.20
CA THR A 514 5.87 -16.93 24.92
C THR A 514 7.06 -17.54 24.22
N SER A 515 6.85 -18.61 23.49
CA SER A 515 7.88 -19.17 22.63
C SER A 515 7.28 -19.80 21.38
N GLY A 516 8.00 -19.68 20.26
CA GLY A 516 7.72 -20.38 19.04
C GLY A 516 8.88 -21.29 18.66
N TYR A 517 8.58 -22.51 18.22
CA TYR A 517 9.52 -23.43 17.60
C TYR A 517 8.99 -23.78 16.22
N TYR A 518 9.58 -23.18 15.19
CA TYR A 518 9.05 -23.23 13.83
C TYR A 518 10.06 -23.76 12.84
N GLY A 519 9.63 -24.62 11.93
CA GLY A 519 10.40 -25.14 10.81
C GLY A 519 9.87 -24.66 9.47
N ASN A 520 10.79 -24.40 8.55
CA ASN A 520 10.49 -24.01 7.17
C ASN A 520 11.39 -24.81 6.21
N ASP A 521 10.84 -25.29 5.10
CA ASP A 521 11.56 -26.13 4.13
C ASP A 521 12.57 -25.35 3.25
N ASN A 522 12.61 -24.03 3.34
CA ASN A 522 13.66 -23.22 2.69
C ASN A 522 15.05 -23.45 3.28
N PHE A 523 15.15 -24.00 4.48
CA PHE A 523 16.40 -24.21 5.21
C PHE A 523 16.84 -25.68 5.23
N PRO A 524 18.15 -25.95 5.31
CA PRO A 524 18.67 -27.32 5.34
C PRO A 524 18.14 -28.05 6.59
N PRO A 525 18.06 -29.41 6.55
CA PRO A 525 17.47 -30.21 7.63
C PRO A 525 17.98 -29.92 9.02
N TYR A 526 19.28 -29.62 9.17
CA TYR A 526 19.91 -29.33 10.46
C TYR A 526 19.71 -27.90 10.97
N ALA A 527 19.33 -26.94 10.10
CA ALA A 527 19.04 -25.55 10.44
C ALA A 527 17.58 -25.17 10.18
N ARG A 528 16.72 -26.15 9.90
CA ARG A 528 15.32 -25.97 9.50
C ARG A 528 14.46 -25.33 10.58
N TYR A 529 14.73 -25.63 11.85
CA TYR A 529 13.92 -25.18 12.96
C TYR A 529 14.60 -24.03 13.71
N GLY A 530 13.84 -22.93 13.91
CA GLY A 530 14.21 -21.80 14.74
C GLY A 530 13.42 -21.78 16.06
N PHE A 531 14.08 -21.40 17.15
CA PHE A 531 13.46 -21.19 18.46
C PHE A 531 13.41 -19.69 18.79
N PHE A 532 12.22 -19.20 19.13
CA PHE A 532 11.92 -17.78 19.28
C PHE A 532 11.25 -17.50 20.62
N PRO A 533 12.05 -17.33 21.71
CA PRO A 533 11.52 -17.02 23.03
C PRO A 533 11.25 -15.52 23.19
N ALA A 534 10.20 -15.19 23.94
CA ALA A 534 9.91 -13.83 24.36
C ALA A 534 9.29 -13.81 25.76
N GLY A 535 9.51 -12.71 26.47
CA GLY A 535 8.94 -12.47 27.78
C GLY A 535 8.38 -11.06 27.90
N ALA A 536 7.37 -10.91 28.73
CA ALA A 536 6.80 -9.62 29.06
C ALA A 536 6.43 -9.53 30.54
N ILE A 537 6.48 -8.33 31.09
CA ILE A 537 6.06 -7.99 32.44
C ILE A 537 5.15 -6.78 32.41
N GLY A 538 4.24 -6.71 33.38
CA GLY A 538 3.33 -5.58 33.51
C GLY A 538 2.96 -5.30 34.97
N TRP A 539 2.65 -4.03 35.20
CA TRP A 539 2.18 -3.55 36.49
C TRP A 539 1.00 -2.60 36.31
N VAL A 540 -0.16 -2.98 36.87
CA VAL A 540 -1.35 -2.14 36.90
C VAL A 540 -1.36 -1.36 38.20
N ILE A 541 -0.77 -0.18 38.15
CA ILE A 541 -0.60 0.73 39.30
C ILE A 541 -1.96 1.20 39.83
N SER A 542 -2.93 1.41 38.95
CA SER A 542 -4.28 1.82 39.36
C SER A 542 -5.02 0.81 40.24
N ASN A 543 -4.55 -0.46 40.27
CA ASN A 543 -5.13 -1.51 41.12
C ASN A 543 -4.43 -1.61 42.50
N GLU A 544 -3.38 -0.78 42.75
CA GLU A 544 -2.76 -0.68 44.05
C GLU A 544 -3.67 0.05 45.04
N GLU A 545 -3.52 -0.26 46.31
CA GLU A 545 -4.40 0.25 47.37
C GLU A 545 -4.46 1.76 47.42
N PHE A 546 -3.34 2.45 47.13
CA PHE A 546 -3.25 3.91 47.13
C PHE A 546 -3.96 4.61 45.94
N LEU A 547 -4.27 3.91 44.86
CA LEU A 547 -4.99 4.43 43.66
C LEU A 547 -6.35 3.73 43.45
N ARG A 548 -6.58 2.60 44.10
CA ARG A 548 -7.77 1.78 43.90
C ARG A 548 -9.04 2.57 44.22
N GLY A 549 -9.96 2.61 43.25
CA GLY A 549 -11.22 3.35 43.40
C GLY A 549 -11.07 4.85 43.18
N ASN A 550 -9.93 5.31 42.67
CA ASN A 550 -9.76 6.72 42.30
C ASN A 550 -10.69 7.08 41.13
N GLY A 551 -11.55 8.10 41.29
CA GLY A 551 -12.51 8.51 40.25
C GLY A 551 -11.87 9.17 39.03
N ILE A 552 -10.61 9.59 39.12
CA ILE A 552 -9.88 10.27 38.05
C ILE A 552 -9.05 9.25 37.22
N VAL A 553 -8.25 8.40 37.90
CA VAL A 553 -7.37 7.42 37.26
C VAL A 553 -8.04 6.07 37.23
N ASN A 554 -8.63 5.71 36.12
CA ASN A 554 -9.33 4.42 35.94
C ASN A 554 -8.38 3.27 35.56
N LEU A 555 -7.31 3.58 34.81
CA LEU A 555 -6.25 2.67 34.46
C LEU A 555 -4.92 3.42 34.41
N LEU A 556 -3.92 2.86 35.07
CA LEU A 556 -2.52 3.23 34.90
C LEU A 556 -1.70 1.94 34.89
N LYS A 557 -1.16 1.56 33.73
CA LYS A 557 -0.45 0.31 33.52
C LYS A 557 0.88 0.56 32.81
N PHE A 558 1.95 -0.02 33.36
CA PHE A 558 3.23 -0.17 32.70
C PHE A 558 3.38 -1.58 32.14
N ARG A 559 4.04 -1.69 30.97
CA ARG A 559 4.39 -2.95 30.34
C ARG A 559 5.75 -2.87 29.67
N ALA A 560 6.48 -3.99 29.70
CA ALA A 560 7.73 -4.13 29.00
C ALA A 560 7.83 -5.54 28.43
N SER A 561 8.33 -5.68 27.22
CA SER A 561 8.58 -6.97 26.59
C SER A 561 9.92 -7.00 25.88
N CYS A 562 10.52 -8.19 25.83
CA CYS A 562 11.73 -8.46 25.09
C CYS A 562 11.71 -9.87 24.56
N GLY A 563 12.18 -10.08 23.32
CA GLY A 563 12.23 -11.42 22.75
C GLY A 563 12.77 -11.45 21.33
N LEU A 564 12.95 -12.68 20.86
CA LEU A 564 13.45 -12.99 19.54
C LEU A 564 12.30 -13.51 18.67
N VAL A 565 12.22 -13.06 17.43
CA VAL A 565 11.28 -13.55 16.41
C VAL A 565 11.99 -13.83 15.11
N GLY A 566 11.46 -14.75 14.30
CA GLY A 566 12.06 -15.19 13.05
C GLY A 566 11.36 -14.67 11.81
N ASN A 567 12.10 -14.68 10.70
CA ASN A 567 11.58 -14.52 9.35
C ASN A 567 12.21 -15.57 8.46
N ALA A 568 11.36 -16.40 7.83
CA ALA A 568 11.76 -17.42 6.87
C ALA A 568 11.56 -17.00 5.40
N ASP A 569 11.13 -15.76 5.16
CA ASP A 569 10.95 -15.24 3.81
C ASP A 569 12.32 -14.82 3.23
N ILE A 570 12.87 -15.70 2.41
CA ILE A 570 14.16 -15.51 1.74
C ILE A 570 13.99 -15.04 0.29
N GLY A 571 12.81 -14.52 -0.06
CA GLY A 571 12.48 -14.15 -1.44
C GLY A 571 12.25 -15.35 -2.35
N GLY A 572 12.44 -15.17 -3.65
CA GLY A 572 12.20 -16.21 -4.65
C GLY A 572 13.23 -17.34 -4.68
N SER A 573 14.35 -17.21 -3.98
CA SER A 573 15.48 -18.14 -4.04
C SER A 573 15.33 -19.27 -3.02
N ARG A 574 14.56 -20.30 -3.36
CA ARG A 574 14.37 -21.46 -2.48
C ARG A 574 15.59 -22.40 -2.48
N PHE A 575 15.72 -23.20 -1.40
CA PHE A 575 16.73 -24.26 -1.27
C PHE A 575 18.15 -23.78 -1.57
N MET A 576 18.54 -22.60 -1.09
CA MET A 576 19.86 -22.01 -1.32
C MET A 576 21.02 -22.91 -0.87
N TYR A 577 20.74 -23.90 -0.01
CA TYR A 577 21.71 -24.89 0.42
C TYR A 577 22.06 -25.93 -0.65
N ASN A 578 21.33 -25.97 -1.79
CA ASN A 578 21.64 -26.85 -2.91
C ASN A 578 22.42 -26.07 -3.98
N GLN A 579 23.33 -26.77 -4.67
CA GLN A 579 23.99 -26.25 -5.88
C GLN A 579 22.99 -26.28 -7.04
N TYR A 580 22.88 -25.17 -7.75
CA TYR A 580 22.06 -25.05 -8.95
C TYR A 580 22.92 -24.94 -10.19
N TRP A 581 22.43 -25.53 -11.27
CA TRP A 581 23.01 -25.46 -12.59
C TRP A 581 22.00 -24.83 -13.54
N LYS A 582 22.47 -23.96 -14.42
CA LYS A 582 21.65 -23.35 -15.45
C LYS A 582 22.12 -23.69 -16.83
N TYR A 583 21.24 -23.54 -17.79
CA TYR A 583 21.61 -23.65 -19.19
C TYR A 583 22.66 -22.61 -19.55
N GLY A 584 23.82 -23.07 -20.04
CA GLY A 584 24.97 -22.22 -20.37
C GLY A 584 25.09 -21.91 -21.87
N GLY A 585 24.04 -22.18 -22.63
CA GLY A 585 24.06 -22.05 -24.08
C GLY A 585 24.38 -23.39 -24.78
N SER A 586 24.39 -23.38 -26.10
CA SER A 586 24.78 -24.54 -26.89
C SER A 586 26.22 -24.37 -27.35
N TYR A 587 27.02 -25.40 -27.21
CA TYR A 587 28.34 -25.50 -27.80
C TYR A 587 28.24 -26.29 -29.13
N PHE A 588 28.80 -25.73 -30.21
CA PHE A 588 28.68 -26.30 -31.55
C PHE A 588 29.93 -27.08 -31.93
N PHE A 589 29.75 -28.28 -32.39
CA PHE A 589 30.83 -29.20 -32.82
C PHE A 589 30.80 -29.46 -34.30
N GLY A 590 32.00 -29.61 -34.87
CA GLY A 590 32.25 -30.08 -36.23
C GLY A 590 31.75 -29.15 -37.32
N THR A 591 31.95 -29.57 -38.57
CA THR A 591 31.53 -28.83 -39.75
C THR A 591 30.02 -28.82 -39.97
N SER A 592 29.29 -29.75 -39.34
CA SER A 592 27.83 -29.84 -39.37
C SER A 592 27.14 -28.88 -38.35
N ASN A 593 27.93 -28.12 -37.58
CA ASN A 593 27.43 -27.18 -36.59
C ASN A 593 26.43 -27.82 -35.60
N SER A 594 26.74 -29.07 -35.19
CA SER A 594 25.89 -29.81 -34.24
C SER A 594 25.97 -29.19 -32.85
N GLY A 595 24.87 -28.61 -32.38
CA GLY A 595 24.78 -27.98 -31.08
C GLY A 595 24.54 -29.00 -29.97
N MET A 596 25.30 -28.92 -28.89
CA MET A 596 25.05 -29.62 -27.63
C MET A 596 24.82 -28.62 -26.52
N ASP A 597 23.75 -28.83 -25.75
CA ASP A 597 23.44 -28.01 -24.62
C ASP A 597 24.50 -28.14 -23.53
N THR A 598 24.94 -27.00 -23.02
CA THR A 598 25.88 -26.93 -21.89
C THR A 598 25.18 -26.49 -20.63
N TYR A 599 25.65 -26.98 -19.52
CA TYR A 599 25.21 -26.55 -18.20
C TYR A 599 26.39 -25.96 -17.43
N VAL A 600 26.18 -24.79 -16.88
CA VAL A 600 27.17 -24.07 -16.07
C VAL A 600 26.64 -23.88 -14.64
N GLU A 601 27.56 -23.76 -13.72
CA GLU A 601 27.18 -23.39 -12.36
C GLU A 601 26.43 -22.07 -12.37
N ASP A 602 25.28 -22.02 -11.70
CA ASP A 602 24.52 -20.80 -11.56
C ASP A 602 25.03 -20.02 -10.35
N ARG A 603 24.46 -20.27 -9.21
CA ARG A 603 24.85 -19.70 -7.94
C ARG A 603 25.45 -20.79 -7.06
N LEU A 604 26.54 -20.48 -6.36
CA LEU A 604 27.12 -21.41 -5.39
C LEU A 604 26.13 -21.69 -4.25
N ALA A 605 26.16 -22.90 -3.74
CA ALA A 605 25.35 -23.30 -2.61
C ALA A 605 25.72 -22.51 -1.34
N ASN A 606 24.72 -22.14 -0.54
CA ASN A 606 24.94 -21.70 0.83
C ASN A 606 24.45 -22.77 1.81
N PRO A 607 25.32 -23.69 2.26
CA PRO A 607 24.92 -24.72 3.22
C PRO A 607 24.49 -24.16 4.57
N ASP A 608 24.94 -22.96 4.93
CA ASP A 608 24.71 -22.33 6.24
C ASP A 608 23.52 -21.38 6.26
N VAL A 609 22.67 -21.40 5.19
CA VAL A 609 21.49 -20.54 5.14
C VAL A 609 20.56 -20.82 6.31
N THR A 610 20.16 -19.75 7.02
CA THR A 610 19.35 -19.83 8.22
C THR A 610 18.34 -18.68 8.30
N TRP A 611 17.59 -18.66 9.38
CA TRP A 611 16.56 -17.66 9.69
C TRP A 611 17.14 -16.26 9.84
N GLU A 612 16.50 -15.30 9.23
CA GLU A 612 16.61 -13.90 9.63
C GLU A 612 15.91 -13.73 10.98
N LYS A 613 16.55 -13.04 11.93
CA LYS A 613 16.07 -12.91 13.31
C LYS A 613 15.91 -11.45 13.69
N ASP A 614 14.91 -11.15 14.52
CA ASP A 614 14.64 -9.79 15.02
C ASP A 614 14.54 -9.82 16.56
N LEU A 615 15.51 -9.21 17.22
CA LEU A 615 15.47 -8.94 18.66
C LEU A 615 14.62 -7.69 18.88
N LYS A 616 13.45 -7.86 19.49
CA LYS A 616 12.51 -6.77 19.76
C LYS A 616 12.45 -6.45 21.24
N VAL A 617 12.55 -5.16 21.56
CA VAL A 617 12.31 -4.59 22.88
C VAL A 617 11.19 -3.56 22.76
N ASN A 618 10.21 -3.63 23.66
CA ASN A 618 9.11 -2.69 23.74
C ASN A 618 8.85 -2.28 25.20
N VAL A 619 8.64 -0.99 25.41
CA VAL A 619 8.21 -0.44 26.70
C VAL A 619 6.99 0.43 26.48
N GLY A 620 5.92 0.19 27.23
CA GLY A 620 4.66 0.88 27.04
C GLY A 620 4.00 1.33 28.34
N ILE A 621 3.17 2.37 28.21
CA ILE A 621 2.30 2.87 29.24
C ILE A 621 0.89 3.03 28.70
N ASP A 622 -0.10 2.53 29.44
CA ASP A 622 -1.51 2.70 29.12
C ASP A 622 -2.20 3.46 30.26
N VAL A 623 -2.89 4.52 29.93
CA VAL A 623 -3.58 5.41 30.88
C VAL A 623 -5.03 5.61 30.49
N ARG A 624 -5.95 5.50 31.42
CA ARG A 624 -7.36 5.89 31.25
C ARG A 624 -7.77 6.82 32.39
N LEU A 625 -8.30 7.98 32.02
CA LEU A 625 -8.71 9.02 32.95
C LEU A 625 -10.18 9.36 32.76
N LEU A 626 -10.87 9.60 33.87
CA LEU A 626 -12.26 10.09 33.90
C LEU A 626 -13.25 9.26 33.07
N ASN A 627 -12.92 8.01 32.80
CA ASN A 627 -13.64 7.08 31.90
C ASN A 627 -13.84 7.58 30.46
N CYS A 628 -13.33 8.76 30.10
CA CYS A 628 -13.52 9.37 28.78
C CYS A 628 -12.22 9.61 28.01
N LEU A 629 -11.09 9.71 28.70
CA LEU A 629 -9.78 9.93 28.09
C LEU A 629 -8.96 8.64 28.16
N SER A 630 -8.35 8.26 27.04
CA SER A 630 -7.40 7.16 26.96
C SER A 630 -6.10 7.65 26.33
N PHE A 631 -4.98 7.25 26.87
CA PHE A 631 -3.65 7.51 26.33
C PHE A 631 -2.84 6.23 26.36
N SER A 632 -2.15 5.93 25.27
CA SER A 632 -1.18 4.83 25.18
C SER A 632 0.08 5.34 24.50
N ALA A 633 1.23 4.98 25.05
CA ALA A 633 2.51 5.30 24.45
C ALA A 633 3.39 4.05 24.48
N ASP A 634 4.07 3.77 23.39
CA ASP A 634 5.06 2.71 23.21
C ASP A 634 6.35 3.29 22.68
N TRP A 635 7.47 2.90 23.29
CA TRP A 635 8.79 2.99 22.73
C TRP A 635 9.25 1.61 22.31
N PHE A 636 9.87 1.48 21.13
CA PHE A 636 10.38 0.21 20.65
C PHE A 636 11.79 0.34 20.06
N MET A 637 12.52 -0.76 20.13
CA MET A 637 13.79 -0.99 19.46
C MET A 637 13.78 -2.42 18.91
N ASN A 638 14.01 -2.55 17.62
CA ASN A 638 14.15 -3.82 16.92
C ASN A 638 15.56 -3.89 16.32
N ARG A 639 16.27 -4.98 16.56
CA ARG A 639 17.56 -5.27 15.92
C ARG A 639 17.42 -6.50 15.05
N ARG A 640 17.38 -6.28 13.75
CA ARG A 640 17.35 -7.34 12.76
C ARG A 640 18.75 -7.80 12.45
N ILE A 641 19.00 -9.11 12.56
CA ILE A 641 20.29 -9.77 12.31
C ILE A 641 20.09 -10.95 11.36
N ASP A 642 21.21 -11.43 10.82
CA ASP A 642 21.23 -12.57 9.92
C ASP A 642 20.39 -12.31 8.62
N ILE A 643 20.32 -11.05 8.18
CA ILE A 643 19.66 -10.67 6.92
C ILE A 643 20.47 -11.22 5.75
N LEU A 644 19.80 -11.89 4.81
CA LEU A 644 20.43 -12.37 3.59
C LEU A 644 20.90 -11.21 2.72
N THR A 645 22.17 -11.18 2.40
CA THR A 645 22.81 -10.18 1.55
C THR A 645 23.97 -10.77 0.75
N LYS A 646 24.28 -10.17 -0.38
CA LYS A 646 25.42 -10.57 -1.22
C LYS A 646 26.72 -10.09 -0.61
N PRO A 647 27.73 -10.94 -0.47
CA PRO A 647 29.01 -10.59 0.17
C PRO A 647 29.95 -9.84 -0.81
N TYR A 648 29.59 -8.64 -1.21
CA TYR A 648 30.37 -7.83 -2.16
C TYR A 648 31.71 -7.33 -1.58
N ASP A 649 31.83 -7.26 -0.26
CA ASP A 649 33.03 -6.82 0.45
C ASP A 649 34.17 -7.88 0.46
N VAL A 650 33.83 -9.15 0.23
CA VAL A 650 34.79 -10.28 0.36
C VAL A 650 35.02 -11.04 -0.93
N VAL A 651 34.26 -10.75 -1.99
CA VAL A 651 34.28 -11.56 -3.22
C VAL A 651 34.75 -10.76 -4.42
N PRO A 652 35.87 -11.16 -5.05
CA PRO A 652 36.35 -10.51 -6.26
C PRO A 652 35.39 -10.73 -7.45
N ALA A 653 35.14 -9.70 -8.23
CA ALA A 653 34.25 -9.74 -9.40
C ALA A 653 34.68 -10.74 -10.48
N TRP A 654 35.96 -11.11 -10.53
CA TRP A 654 36.53 -12.06 -11.51
C TRP A 654 36.37 -13.53 -11.13
N LEU A 655 35.67 -13.86 -10.04
CA LEU A 655 35.44 -15.25 -9.61
C LEU A 655 34.72 -16.10 -10.69
N GLY A 656 33.95 -15.47 -11.58
CA GLY A 656 33.27 -16.12 -12.71
C GLY A 656 31.98 -16.87 -12.34
N VAL A 657 31.64 -16.99 -11.04
CA VAL A 657 30.40 -17.57 -10.54
C VAL A 657 29.70 -16.59 -9.60
N SER A 658 28.36 -16.67 -9.56
CA SER A 658 27.56 -15.86 -8.62
C SER A 658 27.68 -16.43 -7.21
N MET A 659 28.06 -15.59 -6.26
CA MET A 659 28.03 -15.96 -4.85
C MET A 659 26.60 -16.06 -4.33
N PRO A 660 26.33 -16.97 -3.39
CA PRO A 660 25.05 -17.02 -2.70
C PRO A 660 24.89 -15.81 -1.76
N ASP A 661 23.64 -15.47 -1.46
CA ASP A 661 23.37 -14.56 -0.34
C ASP A 661 23.75 -15.25 0.98
N LEU A 662 24.38 -14.50 1.89
CA LEU A 662 24.80 -14.95 3.20
C LEU A 662 23.99 -14.26 4.31
N ASN A 663 23.77 -14.94 5.42
CA ASN A 663 23.06 -14.42 6.59
C ASN A 663 23.97 -13.53 7.44
N ILE A 664 24.36 -12.35 6.95
CA ILE A 664 25.35 -11.47 7.58
C ILE A 664 24.84 -10.04 7.79
N GLY A 665 23.77 -9.62 7.10
CA GLY A 665 23.24 -8.26 7.17
C GLY A 665 22.61 -7.91 8.51
N LYS A 666 22.64 -6.61 8.87
CA LYS A 666 22.11 -6.09 10.14
C LYS A 666 21.44 -4.73 9.94
N VAL A 667 20.25 -4.55 10.55
CA VAL A 667 19.48 -3.30 10.56
C VAL A 667 18.93 -3.07 11.97
N ASP A 668 19.08 -1.84 12.48
CA ASP A 668 18.36 -1.38 13.67
C ASP A 668 17.14 -0.56 13.25
N ASN A 669 16.01 -0.70 13.96
CA ASN A 669 14.81 0.09 13.76
C ASN A 669 14.24 0.51 15.12
N THR A 670 14.12 1.82 15.37
CA THR A 670 13.67 2.38 16.64
C THR A 670 12.55 3.38 16.41
N GLY A 671 11.66 3.51 17.39
CA GLY A 671 10.60 4.48 17.25
C GLY A 671 9.69 4.62 18.46
N VAL A 672 8.67 5.45 18.26
CA VAL A 672 7.64 5.73 19.26
C VAL A 672 6.26 5.72 18.62
N GLU A 673 5.28 5.25 19.39
CA GLU A 673 3.88 5.23 19.00
C GLU A 673 3.05 5.87 20.11
N LEU A 674 2.14 6.78 19.74
CA LEU A 674 1.26 7.45 20.66
C LEU A 674 -0.18 7.30 20.17
N THR A 675 -1.09 7.06 21.11
CA THR A 675 -2.54 7.08 20.87
C THR A 675 -3.21 7.92 21.93
N LEU A 676 -4.06 8.84 21.51
CA LEU A 676 -4.91 9.64 22.39
C LEU A 676 -6.36 9.44 21.97
N GLY A 677 -7.21 8.98 22.86
CA GLY A 677 -8.63 8.77 22.64
C GLY A 677 -9.46 9.61 23.59
N TYR A 678 -10.55 10.18 23.09
CA TYR A 678 -11.57 10.83 23.87
C TYR A 678 -12.94 10.36 23.39
N SER A 679 -13.81 10.03 24.34
CA SER A 679 -15.23 9.76 24.07
C SER A 679 -16.08 10.39 25.17
N GLY A 680 -17.13 11.12 24.79
CA GLY A 680 -17.99 11.81 25.74
C GLY A 680 -19.43 11.86 25.28
N LEU A 681 -20.32 11.96 26.29
CA LEU A 681 -21.75 12.16 26.13
C LEU A 681 -22.16 13.40 26.93
N ALA A 682 -22.84 14.34 26.30
CA ALA A 682 -23.38 15.52 26.96
C ALA A 682 -24.77 15.84 26.40
N ALA A 683 -25.82 15.59 27.19
CA ALA A 683 -27.20 15.62 26.73
C ALA A 683 -27.43 14.77 25.49
N ASP A 684 -27.85 15.35 24.36
CA ASP A 684 -28.07 14.66 23.07
C ASP A 684 -26.81 14.55 22.20
N TRP A 685 -25.68 15.12 22.65
CA TRP A 685 -24.43 15.12 21.90
C TRP A 685 -23.54 13.94 22.27
N ARG A 686 -22.99 13.29 21.28
CA ARG A 686 -21.94 12.29 21.41
C ARG A 686 -20.70 12.80 20.68
N TRP A 687 -19.54 12.70 21.33
CA TRP A 687 -18.26 13.10 20.76
C TRP A 687 -17.27 11.96 20.81
N SER A 688 -16.50 11.83 19.77
CA SER A 688 -15.33 10.95 19.75
C SER A 688 -14.17 11.61 19.03
N ALA A 689 -12.99 11.48 19.58
CA ALA A 689 -11.76 11.90 18.94
C ALA A 689 -10.68 10.85 19.20
N ARG A 690 -9.99 10.41 18.16
CA ARG A 690 -8.86 9.49 18.29
C ARG A 690 -7.71 10.03 17.45
N GLY A 691 -6.62 10.42 18.12
CA GLY A 691 -5.36 10.77 17.48
C GLY A 691 -4.36 9.64 17.60
N ILE A 692 -3.65 9.34 16.54
CA ILE A 692 -2.52 8.42 16.52
C ILE A 692 -1.29 9.11 15.92
N PHE A 693 -0.15 8.82 16.48
CA PHE A 693 1.15 9.21 15.94
C PHE A 693 2.09 8.02 16.00
N SER A 694 2.81 7.76 14.92
CA SER A 694 3.82 6.72 14.85
C SER A 694 5.07 7.27 14.17
N TYR A 695 6.21 7.04 14.77
CA TYR A 695 7.52 7.34 14.23
C TYR A 695 8.37 6.08 14.25
N ALA A 696 9.01 5.77 13.14
CA ALA A 696 9.92 4.64 13.01
C ALA A 696 11.12 5.05 12.15
N HIS A 697 12.32 4.88 12.67
CA HIS A 697 13.56 5.20 11.98
C HIS A 697 14.46 3.98 11.96
N ASN A 698 14.85 3.55 10.77
CA ASN A 698 15.74 2.43 10.58
C ASN A 698 17.15 2.91 10.21
N LYS A 699 18.14 2.05 10.47
CA LYS A 699 19.53 2.28 10.12
C LYS A 699 20.20 0.99 9.72
N VAL A 700 20.82 0.98 8.54
CA VAL A 700 21.67 -0.13 8.10
C VAL A 700 22.94 -0.14 8.95
N ILE A 701 23.16 -1.22 9.68
CA ILE A 701 24.36 -1.40 10.51
C ILE A 701 25.46 -2.13 9.74
N TYR A 702 25.05 -3.10 8.90
CA TYR A 702 25.96 -3.85 8.04
C TYR A 702 25.20 -4.50 6.89
N ASN A 703 25.67 -4.37 5.66
CA ASN A 703 25.07 -4.95 4.45
C ASN A 703 26.11 -5.59 3.51
N ALA A 704 27.35 -5.79 3.94
CA ALA A 704 28.45 -6.37 3.15
C ALA A 704 28.68 -5.68 1.80
N GLU A 705 28.53 -4.36 1.75
CA GLU A 705 28.78 -3.59 0.53
C GLU A 705 30.28 -3.43 0.26
N ALA A 706 30.64 -3.35 -1.03
CA ALA A 706 32.02 -3.13 -1.42
C ALA A 706 32.57 -1.81 -0.86
N PRO A 707 33.83 -1.80 -0.41
CA PRO A 707 34.47 -0.56 0.04
C PRO A 707 34.36 0.54 -1.01
N GLN A 708 34.00 1.74 -0.57
CA GLN A 708 33.94 2.95 -1.40
C GLN A 708 35.11 3.85 -1.03
N GLU A 709 35.61 4.61 -2.03
CA GLU A 709 36.66 5.59 -1.80
C GLU A 709 36.20 6.69 -0.83
N TYR A 710 34.94 7.10 -0.97
CA TYR A 710 34.32 8.12 -0.12
C TYR A 710 33.26 7.50 0.79
N SER A 711 33.41 7.71 2.10
CA SER A 711 32.52 7.09 3.10
C SER A 711 31.06 7.54 2.99
N TYR A 712 30.79 8.73 2.45
CA TYR A 712 29.42 9.22 2.25
C TYR A 712 28.65 8.45 1.17
N ARG A 713 29.33 7.64 0.34
CA ARG A 713 28.70 6.78 -0.67
C ARG A 713 28.23 5.43 -0.14
N LEU A 714 28.57 5.11 1.11
CA LEU A 714 28.17 3.85 1.74
C LEU A 714 26.68 3.92 2.14
N GLY A 715 25.93 2.87 1.86
CA GLY A 715 24.57 2.68 2.38
C GLY A 715 24.57 2.36 3.87
N THR A 716 25.66 1.75 4.36
CA THR A 716 25.88 1.48 5.80
C THR A 716 25.88 2.80 6.58
N GLY A 717 25.12 2.84 7.65
CA GLY A 717 24.96 4.05 8.48
C GLY A 717 23.77 4.92 8.10
N HIS A 718 23.12 4.67 6.97
CA HIS A 718 21.94 5.36 6.47
C HIS A 718 20.68 4.51 6.61
N ILE A 719 19.53 5.06 6.21
CA ILE A 719 18.26 4.33 6.19
C ILE A 719 18.28 3.27 5.08
N VAL A 720 17.47 2.23 5.26
CA VAL A 720 17.26 1.21 4.21
C VAL A 720 16.70 1.88 2.95
N ASP A 721 17.26 1.52 1.78
CA ASP A 721 16.93 2.10 0.48
C ASP A 721 17.21 3.63 0.41
N GLN A 722 18.21 4.12 1.14
CA GLN A 722 18.63 5.54 1.10
C GLN A 722 18.87 5.99 -0.34
N PRO A 723 18.18 7.05 -0.81
CA PRO A 723 18.50 7.61 -2.13
C PRO A 723 19.85 8.33 -2.12
N PHE A 724 20.69 8.01 -3.09
CA PHE A 724 21.94 8.74 -3.38
C PHE A 724 21.76 9.53 -4.66
N ARG A 725 22.08 10.83 -4.63
CA ARG A 725 21.79 11.75 -5.74
C ARG A 725 22.81 12.87 -5.81
N LEU A 726 22.94 13.47 -6.99
CA LEU A 726 23.71 14.71 -7.17
C LEU A 726 22.98 15.88 -6.50
N GLU A 727 23.72 16.74 -5.83
CA GLU A 727 23.16 17.97 -5.27
C GLU A 727 23.16 19.08 -6.33
N ALA A 728 21.97 19.44 -6.82
CA ALA A 728 21.79 20.56 -7.74
C ALA A 728 21.88 21.89 -6.97
N ILE A 729 22.72 22.78 -7.41
CA ILE A 729 22.99 24.08 -6.79
C ILE A 729 22.48 25.29 -7.62
N GLY A 730 21.81 25.00 -8.73
CA GLY A 730 21.23 26.03 -9.62
C GLY A 730 21.38 25.66 -11.07
N PHE A 731 21.33 26.69 -11.94
CA PHE A 731 21.59 26.58 -13.38
C PHE A 731 22.83 27.36 -13.72
N PHE A 732 23.58 26.93 -14.73
CA PHE A 732 24.67 27.71 -15.29
C PHE A 732 24.13 29.00 -15.90
N ARG A 733 24.72 30.15 -15.54
CA ARG A 733 24.24 31.46 -15.98
C ARG A 733 24.77 31.85 -17.37
N ASN A 734 26.04 31.53 -17.65
CA ASN A 734 26.73 31.84 -18.90
C ASN A 734 27.94 30.90 -19.06
N HIS A 735 28.69 31.05 -20.16
CA HIS A 735 29.89 30.25 -20.43
C HIS A 735 31.01 30.49 -19.41
N GLU A 736 31.19 31.73 -18.94
CA GLU A 736 32.18 32.04 -17.90
C GLU A 736 31.88 31.28 -16.59
N ASP A 737 30.60 31.12 -16.22
CA ASP A 737 30.20 30.35 -15.07
C ASP A 737 30.48 28.83 -15.28
N ILE A 738 30.38 28.35 -16.51
CA ILE A 738 30.75 26.96 -16.85
C ILE A 738 32.27 26.77 -16.74
N ASP A 739 33.06 27.70 -17.35
CA ASP A 739 34.51 27.61 -17.37
C ASP A 739 35.14 27.71 -15.97
N ASN A 740 34.46 28.42 -15.05
CA ASN A 740 34.88 28.56 -13.65
C ASN A 740 34.29 27.51 -12.71
N SER A 741 33.59 26.50 -13.23
CA SER A 741 32.94 25.46 -12.43
C SER A 741 33.59 24.09 -12.66
N PRO A 742 33.46 23.14 -11.71
CA PRO A 742 33.86 21.76 -11.92
C PRO A 742 33.25 21.16 -13.19
N LYS A 743 34.05 20.38 -13.91
CA LYS A 743 33.63 19.80 -15.19
C LYS A 743 32.59 18.69 -14.96
N GLN A 744 31.39 18.83 -15.49
CA GLN A 744 30.37 17.78 -15.47
C GLN A 744 30.57 16.81 -16.64
N ILE A 745 30.70 15.50 -16.36
CA ILE A 745 31.06 14.50 -17.40
C ILE A 745 29.84 13.75 -17.99
N PHE A 746 28.63 14.10 -17.61
CA PHE A 746 27.40 13.42 -18.08
C PHE A 746 26.97 13.80 -19.49
N GLY A 747 27.61 14.85 -20.07
CA GLY A 747 27.38 15.38 -21.40
C GLY A 747 27.94 16.81 -21.51
N ASP A 748 27.90 17.38 -22.68
CA ASP A 748 28.27 18.80 -22.90
C ASP A 748 27.26 19.70 -22.20
N VAL A 749 27.72 20.63 -21.40
CA VAL A 749 26.85 21.57 -20.67
C VAL A 749 26.93 22.96 -21.33
N VAL A 750 25.80 23.66 -21.33
CA VAL A 750 25.67 25.04 -21.81
C VAL A 750 24.85 25.85 -20.79
N PRO A 751 24.80 27.18 -20.92
CA PRO A 751 24.01 28.01 -20.02
C PRO A 751 22.56 27.54 -19.91
N GLY A 752 22.03 27.51 -18.69
CA GLY A 752 20.70 27.00 -18.37
C GLY A 752 20.64 25.52 -18.02
N ASP A 753 21.73 24.77 -18.14
CA ASP A 753 21.81 23.42 -17.63
C ASP A 753 21.97 23.38 -16.11
N ILE A 754 21.55 22.26 -15.51
CA ILE A 754 21.66 22.07 -14.06
C ILE A 754 23.14 21.98 -13.68
N LYS A 755 23.52 22.82 -12.70
CA LYS A 755 24.81 22.82 -12.07
C LYS A 755 24.80 21.99 -10.82
N TYR A 756 25.75 21.06 -10.70
CA TYR A 756 25.88 20.16 -9.55
C TYR A 756 27.05 20.55 -8.66
N ARG A 757 26.98 20.14 -7.39
CA ARG A 757 28.04 20.38 -6.42
C ARG A 757 29.10 19.28 -6.54
N ASP A 758 30.36 19.70 -6.59
CA ASP A 758 31.52 18.85 -6.41
C ASP A 758 31.65 18.52 -4.90
N GLN A 759 31.46 17.28 -4.55
CA GLN A 759 31.43 16.84 -3.15
C GLN A 759 32.80 16.43 -2.64
N ASN A 760 33.66 15.90 -3.51
CA ASN A 760 35.00 15.43 -3.16
C ASN A 760 36.08 16.49 -3.42
N GLY A 761 35.78 17.54 -4.20
CA GLY A 761 36.69 18.65 -4.51
C GLY A 761 37.75 18.32 -5.56
N ASP A 762 37.50 17.30 -6.39
CA ASP A 762 38.48 16.90 -7.45
C ASP A 762 38.36 17.70 -8.77
N GLY A 763 37.37 18.59 -8.87
CA GLY A 763 37.11 19.44 -10.05
C GLY A 763 36.31 18.73 -11.13
N ILE A 764 35.78 17.52 -10.88
CA ILE A 764 34.99 16.71 -11.83
C ILE A 764 33.70 16.25 -11.17
N ILE A 765 32.56 16.56 -11.77
CA ILE A 765 31.28 16.00 -11.31
C ILE A 765 31.01 14.67 -12.00
N ASN A 766 31.00 13.62 -11.21
CA ASN A 766 30.83 12.23 -11.66
C ASN A 766 29.97 11.41 -10.68
N GLN A 767 30.11 10.10 -10.68
CA GLN A 767 29.39 9.22 -9.74
C GLN A 767 29.87 9.35 -8.29
N ASP A 768 31.07 9.88 -8.06
CA ASP A 768 31.62 10.05 -6.72
C ASP A 768 30.98 11.23 -5.97
N ASP A 769 30.26 12.10 -6.68
CA ASP A 769 29.51 13.21 -6.10
C ASP A 769 28.07 12.86 -5.68
N PHE A 770 27.67 11.59 -5.81
CA PHE A 770 26.38 11.16 -5.32
C PHE A 770 26.40 11.06 -3.79
N VAL A 771 25.54 11.81 -3.14
CA VAL A 771 25.42 11.87 -1.67
C VAL A 771 24.05 11.40 -1.21
N PRO A 772 23.90 10.95 0.05
CA PRO A 772 22.58 10.58 0.58
C PRO A 772 21.66 11.80 0.66
N VAL A 773 20.46 11.70 0.06
CA VAL A 773 19.51 12.80 -0.04
C VAL A 773 18.16 12.41 0.52
N GLY A 774 17.69 13.18 1.51
CA GLY A 774 16.32 13.09 2.03
C GLY A 774 15.96 11.72 2.61
N PHE A 775 14.73 11.29 2.38
CA PHE A 775 14.13 10.06 2.86
C PHE A 775 13.72 9.16 1.69
N THR A 776 13.25 7.96 1.99
CA THR A 776 12.59 7.12 0.98
C THR A 776 11.16 7.59 0.69
N SER A 777 10.50 6.97 -0.26
CA SER A 777 9.05 7.17 -0.49
C SER A 777 8.18 6.58 0.62
N THR A 778 8.69 5.62 1.41
CA THR A 778 8.02 5.11 2.62
C THR A 778 8.20 6.12 3.75
N PRO A 779 7.14 6.62 4.39
CA PRO A 779 7.25 7.61 5.43
C PRO A 779 7.86 7.05 6.72
N GLU A 780 8.61 7.85 7.46
CA GLU A 780 9.04 7.52 8.82
C GLU A 780 8.04 7.96 9.89
N MET A 781 7.17 8.92 9.56
CA MET A 781 6.12 9.41 10.46
C MET A 781 4.76 9.21 9.84
N ASN A 782 3.83 8.69 10.65
CA ASN A 782 2.43 8.52 10.30
C ASN A 782 1.55 9.19 11.36
N LEU A 783 0.61 10.01 10.93
CA LEU A 783 -0.38 10.69 11.76
C LEU A 783 -1.78 10.26 11.33
N GLY A 784 -2.63 9.90 12.29
CA GLY A 784 -4.05 9.69 12.07
C GLY A 784 -4.87 10.53 13.04
N LEU A 785 -6.00 11.09 12.59
CA LEU A 785 -6.96 11.75 13.44
C LEU A 785 -8.36 11.41 12.95
N ASP A 786 -9.11 10.69 13.81
CA ASP A 786 -10.51 10.36 13.58
C ASP A 786 -11.38 11.19 14.54
N LEU A 787 -12.30 11.96 13.99
CA LEU A 787 -13.22 12.82 14.75
C LEU A 787 -14.65 12.42 14.44
N GLY A 788 -15.45 12.23 15.48
CA GLY A 788 -16.87 11.91 15.36
C GLY A 788 -17.72 12.82 16.21
N ALA A 789 -18.86 13.25 15.71
CA ALA A 789 -19.88 13.92 16.47
C ALA A 789 -21.27 13.42 16.07
N GLY A 790 -22.16 13.24 17.06
CA GLY A 790 -23.55 12.84 16.83
C GLY A 790 -24.51 13.69 17.64
N TRP A 791 -25.64 14.06 17.05
CA TRP A 791 -26.70 14.85 17.69
C TRP A 791 -28.07 14.51 17.13
N ARG A 792 -28.98 14.00 17.95
CA ARG A 792 -30.39 13.72 17.60
C ARG A 792 -30.61 13.05 16.25
N GLY A 793 -29.80 12.05 15.95
CA GLY A 793 -29.85 11.28 14.68
C GLY A 793 -28.87 11.79 13.60
N PHE A 794 -28.38 13.01 13.69
CA PHE A 794 -27.28 13.48 12.85
C PHE A 794 -25.96 12.88 13.32
N ASP A 795 -25.10 12.52 12.40
CA ASP A 795 -23.71 12.12 12.65
C ASP A 795 -22.76 12.73 11.61
N ILE A 796 -21.59 13.12 12.08
CA ILE A 796 -20.46 13.50 11.23
C ILE A 796 -19.23 12.74 11.66
N ARG A 797 -18.43 12.31 10.68
CA ARG A 797 -17.15 11.67 10.90
C ARG A 797 -16.11 12.19 9.93
N LEU A 798 -14.92 12.48 10.45
CA LEU A 798 -13.77 13.00 9.72
C LEU A 798 -12.57 12.11 10.02
N ASN A 799 -11.90 11.61 8.97
CA ASN A 799 -10.66 10.86 9.10
C ASN A 799 -9.54 11.59 8.36
N PHE A 800 -8.51 12.00 9.12
CA PHE A 800 -7.30 12.60 8.60
C PHE A 800 -6.15 11.60 8.63
N HIS A 801 -5.32 11.67 7.60
CA HIS A 801 -4.10 10.90 7.49
C HIS A 801 -2.94 11.80 7.04
N GLY A 802 -1.84 11.78 7.77
CA GLY A 802 -0.61 12.48 7.43
C GLY A 802 0.56 11.54 7.35
N ALA A 803 1.44 11.75 6.39
CA ALA A 803 2.70 11.05 6.22
C ALA A 803 3.83 12.07 6.07
N PHE A 804 4.89 11.91 6.88
CA PHE A 804 5.99 12.87 6.94
C PHE A 804 7.34 12.13 6.94
N ASN A 805 8.43 12.88 6.76
CA ASN A 805 9.76 12.31 6.54
C ASN A 805 9.75 11.35 5.35
N ARG A 806 9.25 11.86 4.23
CA ARG A 806 9.30 11.13 2.97
C ARG A 806 9.70 12.05 1.83
N THR A 807 10.38 11.45 0.87
CA THR A 807 10.89 12.14 -0.32
C THR A 807 10.40 11.37 -1.54
N VAL A 808 10.02 12.10 -2.58
CA VAL A 808 9.59 11.52 -3.85
C VAL A 808 10.47 12.05 -4.98
N TYR A 809 10.60 11.27 -6.03
CA TYR A 809 11.42 11.59 -7.19
C TYR A 809 10.55 11.73 -8.42
N LEU A 810 10.72 12.83 -9.16
CA LEU A 810 9.98 13.14 -10.38
C LEU A 810 10.83 12.76 -11.59
N GLU A 811 10.36 11.80 -12.37
CA GLU A 811 11.04 11.34 -13.58
C GLU A 811 10.03 11.04 -14.67
N GLY A 812 10.50 10.82 -15.88
CA GLY A 812 9.67 10.44 -17.02
C GLY A 812 8.96 11.63 -17.70
N ARG A 813 8.23 11.32 -18.73
CA ARG A 813 7.58 12.30 -19.64
C ARG A 813 6.70 13.34 -18.96
N PRO A 814 5.94 13.02 -17.89
CA PRO A 814 5.12 14.03 -17.21
C PRO A 814 5.92 15.19 -16.61
N TYR A 815 7.20 14.99 -16.35
CA TYR A 815 8.06 15.98 -15.67
C TYR A 815 9.24 16.44 -16.49
N GLN A 816 9.73 15.61 -17.42
CA GLN A 816 10.91 15.86 -18.26
C GLN A 816 10.48 16.18 -19.69
N ALA A 817 10.63 17.44 -20.11
CA ALA A 817 10.20 17.92 -21.41
C ALA A 817 10.87 17.16 -22.56
N PHE A 818 10.12 16.82 -23.60
CA PHE A 818 10.57 16.16 -24.83
C PHE A 818 11.23 14.78 -24.64
N GLN A 819 11.14 14.19 -23.44
CA GLN A 819 11.73 12.89 -23.18
C GLN A 819 11.15 11.83 -24.13
N ASN A 820 12.01 11.13 -24.86
CA ASN A 820 11.64 10.16 -25.88
C ASN A 820 10.62 10.72 -26.91
N ASN A 821 10.86 11.96 -27.37
CA ASN A 821 9.98 12.72 -28.26
C ASN A 821 8.54 12.91 -27.74
N GLY A 822 8.33 12.81 -26.43
CA GLY A 822 7.01 12.95 -25.82
C GLY A 822 6.55 14.38 -25.70
N THR A 823 5.40 14.54 -25.08
CA THR A 823 4.78 15.84 -24.82
C THR A 823 5.54 16.67 -23.77
N VAL A 824 5.08 17.88 -23.52
CA VAL A 824 5.63 18.81 -22.53
C VAL A 824 4.53 19.23 -21.58
N SER A 825 4.80 19.17 -20.29
CA SER A 825 3.88 19.68 -19.27
C SER A 825 4.07 21.17 -19.00
N SER A 826 3.08 21.79 -18.37
CA SER A 826 3.07 23.22 -18.02
C SER A 826 4.25 23.65 -17.14
N PHE A 827 4.95 22.72 -16.46
CA PHE A 827 6.16 23.00 -15.68
C PHE A 827 7.30 23.59 -16.53
N ALA A 828 7.41 23.19 -17.79
CA ALA A 828 8.41 23.67 -18.72
C ALA A 828 8.24 25.15 -19.08
N LEU A 829 7.10 25.77 -18.82
CA LEU A 829 6.91 27.20 -18.98
C LEU A 829 7.82 28.04 -18.04
N GLY A 830 8.23 27.44 -16.90
CA GLY A 830 9.20 28.02 -15.98
C GLY A 830 10.68 27.81 -16.39
N ARG A 831 10.94 27.40 -17.63
CA ARG A 831 12.30 27.09 -18.13
C ARG A 831 13.24 28.29 -18.09
N TRP A 832 14.51 27.97 -18.02
CA TRP A 832 15.59 28.93 -18.10
C TRP A 832 15.72 29.46 -19.53
N THR A 833 15.79 30.78 -19.66
CA THR A 833 16.23 31.53 -20.81
C THR A 833 17.17 32.64 -20.31
N PRO A 834 17.94 33.30 -21.18
CA PRO A 834 18.77 34.44 -20.74
C PRO A 834 17.98 35.52 -19.98
N GLU A 835 16.71 35.73 -20.33
CA GLU A 835 15.82 36.72 -19.70
C GLU A 835 15.26 36.24 -18.37
N THR A 836 15.12 34.93 -18.18
CA THR A 836 14.56 34.31 -16.95
C THR A 836 15.62 33.71 -16.04
N ALA A 837 16.90 33.93 -16.30
CA ALA A 837 18.02 33.26 -15.61
C ALA A 837 17.95 33.34 -14.06
N ASP A 838 17.44 34.44 -13.51
CA ASP A 838 17.31 34.63 -12.06
C ASP A 838 15.99 34.11 -11.47
N THR A 839 14.99 33.76 -12.28
CA THR A 839 13.64 33.35 -11.86
C THR A 839 13.23 31.98 -12.33
N ALA A 840 14.03 31.34 -13.19
CA ALA A 840 13.75 30.03 -13.76
C ALA A 840 13.56 28.95 -12.67
N THR A 841 12.56 28.15 -12.85
CA THR A 841 12.22 27.00 -11.97
C THR A 841 12.39 25.65 -12.66
N TYR A 842 12.77 25.70 -13.94
CA TYR A 842 12.98 24.55 -14.80
C TYR A 842 14.25 24.79 -15.67
N PRO A 843 15.06 23.77 -15.98
CA PRO A 843 16.26 23.95 -16.78
C PRO A 843 15.94 24.38 -18.23
N ARG A 844 16.93 24.79 -18.98
CA ARG A 844 16.75 25.03 -20.40
C ARG A 844 16.20 23.83 -21.13
N LEU A 845 15.47 24.04 -22.18
CA LEU A 845 14.92 22.99 -23.01
C LEU A 845 15.96 22.45 -24.01
N ALA A 846 15.92 21.14 -24.21
CA ALA A 846 16.71 20.41 -25.17
C ALA A 846 15.94 19.21 -25.70
N LEU A 847 16.15 18.85 -26.98
CA LEU A 847 15.50 17.71 -27.65
C LEU A 847 16.33 16.43 -27.57
N THR A 848 17.64 16.56 -27.77
CA THR A 848 18.56 15.43 -27.76
C THR A 848 19.04 15.17 -26.37
N GLY A 849 18.31 14.27 -25.68
CA GLY A 849 18.66 13.61 -24.45
C GLY A 849 19.68 14.31 -23.57
N ASN A 850 19.31 15.45 -22.96
CA ASN A 850 20.23 16.20 -22.10
C ASN A 850 20.53 15.36 -20.85
N ARG A 851 21.54 14.47 -20.99
CA ARG A 851 21.94 13.53 -19.95
C ARG A 851 22.35 14.24 -18.66
N ASN A 852 22.85 15.47 -18.76
CA ASN A 852 23.22 16.26 -17.60
C ASN A 852 21.97 16.65 -16.78
N ASN A 853 20.96 17.23 -17.42
CA ASN A 853 19.76 17.70 -16.72
C ASN A 853 18.87 16.57 -16.20
N TYR A 854 19.00 15.36 -16.74
CA TYR A 854 18.20 14.20 -16.34
C TYR A 854 18.96 13.24 -15.40
N GLN A 855 20.11 13.68 -14.84
CA GLN A 855 20.75 12.94 -13.77
C GLN A 855 19.88 12.89 -12.53
N SER A 856 19.99 11.76 -11.79
CA SER A 856 19.36 11.61 -10.49
C SER A 856 19.88 12.68 -9.53
N SER A 857 19.06 13.68 -9.23
CA SER A 857 19.51 14.85 -8.49
C SER A 857 18.44 15.42 -7.56
N THR A 858 18.88 16.31 -6.68
CA THR A 858 17.98 17.07 -5.79
C THR A 858 17.02 17.97 -6.56
N PHE A 859 17.32 18.33 -7.81
CA PHE A 859 16.43 19.13 -8.65
C PHE A 859 15.09 18.38 -8.88
N TRP A 860 15.15 17.09 -9.18
CA TRP A 860 13.96 16.25 -9.42
C TRP A 860 13.37 15.65 -8.14
N THR A 861 14.00 15.91 -7.01
CA THR A 861 13.56 15.45 -5.71
C THR A 861 12.57 16.44 -5.09
N ARG A 862 11.45 15.95 -4.56
CA ARG A 862 10.42 16.76 -3.90
C ARG A 862 10.14 16.24 -2.50
N ASN A 863 9.74 17.17 -1.63
CA ASN A 863 9.25 16.83 -0.31
C ASN A 863 7.86 16.19 -0.45
N GLY A 864 7.77 14.88 -0.21
CA GLY A 864 6.55 14.08 -0.31
C GLY A 864 5.63 14.14 0.91
N ASN A 865 5.88 15.03 1.88
CA ASN A 865 5.06 15.18 3.08
C ASN A 865 3.65 15.67 2.73
N PHE A 866 2.65 15.11 3.42
CA PHE A 866 1.27 15.54 3.25
C PHE A 866 0.41 15.35 4.51
N LEU A 867 -0.72 16.05 4.54
CA LEU A 867 -1.86 15.81 5.42
C LEU A 867 -3.12 15.81 4.55
N LYS A 868 -3.82 14.67 4.51
CA LYS A 868 -5.05 14.48 3.72
C LYS A 868 -6.27 14.31 4.64
N LEU A 869 -7.40 14.91 4.28
CA LEU A 869 -8.70 14.50 4.80
C LEU A 869 -9.17 13.32 3.92
N ARG A 870 -8.95 12.10 4.44
CA ARG A 870 -9.23 10.86 3.71
C ARG A 870 -10.69 10.57 3.57
N ASN A 871 -11.47 10.89 4.62
CA ASN A 871 -12.90 10.61 4.61
C ASN A 871 -13.67 11.69 5.38
N LEU A 872 -14.78 12.13 4.81
CA LEU A 872 -15.81 12.93 5.44
C LEU A 872 -17.13 12.21 5.23
N GLN A 873 -17.82 11.88 6.31
CA GLN A 873 -19.18 11.35 6.28
C GLN A 873 -20.11 12.27 7.07
N PHE A 874 -21.26 12.57 6.50
CA PHE A 874 -22.35 13.26 7.17
C PHE A 874 -23.62 12.46 6.97
N GLY A 875 -24.31 12.09 8.05
CA GLY A 875 -25.47 11.23 8.00
C GLY A 875 -26.62 11.69 8.89
N TYR A 876 -27.79 11.16 8.57
CA TYR A 876 -28.97 11.24 9.45
C TYR A 876 -29.64 9.89 9.56
N THR A 877 -29.88 9.47 10.80
CA THR A 877 -30.53 8.19 11.12
C THR A 877 -31.95 8.45 11.62
N PHE A 878 -32.91 8.01 10.83
CA PHE A 878 -34.32 8.03 11.17
C PHE A 878 -34.65 6.89 12.12
N ARG A 879 -35.28 7.22 13.26
CA ARG A 879 -35.79 6.27 14.26
C ARG A 879 -37.16 6.71 14.69
N ASP A 880 -38.21 6.21 14.05
CA ASP A 880 -39.59 6.58 14.33
C ASP A 880 -40.41 5.35 14.73
N SER A 881 -41.48 5.60 15.47
CA SER A 881 -42.47 4.59 15.84
C SER A 881 -43.18 3.96 14.61
N ALA A 882 -43.29 4.70 13.53
CA ALA A 882 -43.83 4.18 12.27
C ALA A 882 -42.94 3.12 11.63
N LEU A 883 -41.61 3.31 11.66
CA LEU A 883 -40.63 2.34 11.19
C LEU A 883 -40.67 1.05 12.01
N LYS A 884 -40.82 1.14 13.33
CA LYS A 884 -40.97 -0.04 14.19
C LYS A 884 -42.20 -0.86 13.88
N ARG A 885 -43.32 -0.23 13.46
CA ARG A 885 -44.53 -0.95 12.98
C ARG A 885 -44.24 -1.72 11.69
N ALA A 886 -43.35 -1.23 10.85
CA ALA A 886 -42.88 -1.89 9.62
C ALA A 886 -41.76 -2.91 9.90
N ARG A 887 -41.39 -3.16 11.17
CA ARG A 887 -40.24 -3.99 11.58
C ARG A 887 -38.89 -3.45 11.10
N ILE A 888 -38.79 -2.15 10.88
CA ILE A 888 -37.54 -1.45 10.54
C ILE A 888 -36.98 -0.84 11.82
N GLU A 889 -35.75 -1.17 12.17
CA GLU A 889 -35.07 -0.62 13.36
C GLU A 889 -34.68 0.85 13.11
N ASP A 890 -34.02 1.11 12.00
CA ASP A 890 -33.66 2.46 11.55
C ASP A 890 -33.40 2.51 10.03
N ILE A 891 -33.38 3.75 9.53
CA ILE A 891 -32.99 4.08 8.15
C ILE A 891 -31.92 5.18 8.25
N LYS A 892 -30.73 4.95 7.70
CA LYS A 892 -29.67 5.95 7.62
C LYS A 892 -29.47 6.44 6.20
N LEU A 893 -29.54 7.76 6.02
CA LEU A 893 -29.12 8.45 4.80
C LEU A 893 -27.80 9.15 5.09
N TYR A 894 -26.83 9.06 4.19
CA TYR A 894 -25.54 9.71 4.39
C TYR A 894 -24.85 10.13 3.10
N LEU A 895 -24.14 11.24 3.18
CA LEU A 895 -23.18 11.71 2.20
C LEU A 895 -21.79 11.27 2.65
N ASN A 896 -21.02 10.70 1.76
CA ASN A 896 -19.64 10.34 1.99
C ASN A 896 -18.74 10.91 0.89
N VAL A 897 -17.61 11.50 1.29
CA VAL A 897 -16.59 12.03 0.39
C VAL A 897 -15.24 11.48 0.81
N SER A 898 -14.60 10.70 -0.08
CA SER A 898 -13.24 10.21 0.11
C SER A 898 -12.22 11.13 -0.55
N ASN A 899 -11.03 11.27 0.06
CA ASN A 899 -9.93 12.14 -0.40
C ASN A 899 -10.39 13.58 -0.64
N VAL A 900 -10.96 14.21 0.39
CA VAL A 900 -11.60 15.55 0.30
C VAL A 900 -10.62 16.64 -0.08
N PHE A 901 -9.44 16.65 0.55
CA PHE A 901 -8.34 17.56 0.20
C PHE A 901 -6.98 16.99 0.62
N SER A 902 -5.91 17.53 0.04
CA SER A 902 -4.52 17.28 0.38
C SER A 902 -3.82 18.61 0.65
N LEU A 903 -3.14 18.67 1.80
CA LEU A 903 -2.15 19.70 2.10
C LEU A 903 -0.79 19.05 1.93
N ASP A 904 -0.05 19.40 0.89
CA ASP A 904 1.21 18.77 0.54
C ASP A 904 2.27 19.80 0.12
N CYS A 905 3.49 19.32 -0.10
CA CYS A 905 4.65 20.11 -0.49
C CYS A 905 5.05 19.91 -1.95
N MET A 906 4.15 19.40 -2.78
CA MET A 906 4.43 19.04 -4.17
C MET A 906 4.33 20.21 -5.15
N ASP A 907 3.93 21.38 -4.72
CA ASP A 907 3.81 22.61 -5.53
C ASP A 907 2.96 22.43 -6.82
N GLY A 908 2.03 21.50 -6.80
CA GLY A 908 1.16 21.21 -7.95
C GLY A 908 1.70 20.14 -8.92
N TRP A 909 2.95 19.69 -8.78
CA TRP A 909 3.58 18.75 -9.70
C TRP A 909 2.86 17.40 -9.79
N ALA A 910 2.46 16.81 -8.64
CA ALA A 910 1.78 15.53 -8.59
C ALA A 910 1.01 15.35 -7.28
N ASP A 911 0.19 14.30 -7.18
CA ASP A 911 -0.25 13.80 -5.87
C ASP A 911 0.95 13.16 -5.15
N PRO A 912 1.19 13.45 -3.86
CA PRO A 912 2.37 12.94 -3.17
C PRO A 912 2.46 11.42 -3.05
N GLU A 913 1.37 10.68 -3.23
CA GLU A 913 1.35 9.22 -3.19
C GLU A 913 1.32 8.59 -4.58
N CYS A 914 0.53 9.15 -5.51
CA CYS A 914 0.37 8.66 -6.88
C CYS A 914 1.13 9.60 -7.84
N LEU A 915 2.41 9.35 -8.06
CA LEU A 915 3.28 10.19 -8.90
C LEU A 915 3.12 9.87 -10.38
N TYR A 916 2.85 8.62 -10.69
CA TYR A 916 2.83 8.07 -12.04
C TYR A 916 1.61 7.18 -12.21
N GLY A 917 1.23 6.93 -13.45
CA GLY A 917 0.17 6.02 -13.81
C GLY A 917 -1.22 6.53 -13.48
N TYR A 918 -2.11 5.65 -13.09
CA TYR A 918 -3.50 6.00 -12.86
C TYR A 918 -3.66 6.91 -11.63
N PRO A 919 -4.34 8.07 -11.78
CA PRO A 919 -4.39 9.08 -10.72
C PRO A 919 -5.17 8.61 -9.51
N ALA A 920 -4.79 9.13 -8.33
CA ALA A 920 -5.62 9.03 -7.14
C ALA A 920 -6.99 9.71 -7.39
N VAL A 921 -8.06 9.13 -6.84
CA VAL A 921 -9.43 9.59 -7.07
C VAL A 921 -10.07 10.17 -5.81
N ARG A 922 -10.90 11.20 -6.01
CA ARG A 922 -11.87 11.68 -5.03
C ARG A 922 -13.21 11.04 -5.37
N ILE A 923 -13.88 10.45 -4.37
CA ILE A 923 -15.18 9.81 -4.55
C ILE A 923 -16.22 10.53 -3.71
N MET A 924 -17.30 10.96 -4.32
CA MET A 924 -18.48 11.56 -3.68
C MET A 924 -19.65 10.62 -3.85
N SER A 925 -20.26 10.17 -2.76
CA SER A 925 -21.33 9.17 -2.79
C SER A 925 -22.44 9.47 -1.80
N LEU A 926 -23.67 9.12 -2.20
CA LEU A 926 -24.84 9.08 -1.34
C LEU A 926 -25.12 7.62 -0.97
N GLY A 927 -25.34 7.38 0.29
CA GLY A 927 -25.63 6.05 0.83
C GLY A 927 -26.99 6.02 1.52
N PHE A 928 -27.67 4.90 1.35
CA PHE A 928 -28.92 4.55 2.01
C PHE A 928 -28.74 3.20 2.69
N ASN A 929 -29.05 3.13 3.98
CA ASN A 929 -28.94 1.91 4.78
C ASN A 929 -30.23 1.67 5.58
N VAL A 930 -30.72 0.44 5.57
CA VAL A 930 -31.93 0.01 6.31
C VAL A 930 -31.58 -1.17 7.19
N ARG A 931 -31.97 -1.10 8.46
CA ARG A 931 -31.87 -2.18 9.42
C ARG A 931 -33.24 -2.68 9.83
N PHE A 932 -33.37 -4.01 9.78
CA PHE A 932 -34.60 -4.72 10.15
C PHE A 932 -34.43 -5.51 11.45
#